data_b1f32059b50e77a2e6a1bab134638660
#
_entry.id   b1f32059b50e77a2e6a1bab134638660
#
_cell.length_a   1.000
_cell.length_b   1.000
_cell.length_c   1.000
_cell.angle_alpha   90.00
_cell.angle_beta   90.00
_cell.angle_gamma   90.00
#
_symmetry.space_group_name_H-M   'P 1'
#
loop_
_entity.id
_entity.type
_entity.pdbx_description
1 polymer ?
#
loop_
_entity_poly.entity_id
_entity_poly.type
_entity_poly.pdbx_seq_one_letter_code
_entity_poly.pdbx_strand_id
1 'polypeptide(L)'
;MVSRSYSNLLELAAGGGGGGGGEGPLPSLGRRRIPRVVTASGIVPDLDYSDDDAASAASSSDHSSAHSHAPRERAIIVANQLPIRASRRGGGWEFSWDEDSLLLQLRDSLRAHADRADDMEFVYVGGLRDDVPAGEHDEVAHHLLEGFRCVPTFLPADLRSRFYHGFCKQQLWPLFHYMLPLSPELGGRFDRALWQAYVSVNKIFADKILEVISPDEDYVWVHDYHLMILPTFLRKRFNRVKLGFFLHSPFPSSEIYKTLPVREELLRSLLNADLIGFHTFDYARHFLSCCGRMLGLKYESQRGYIALEYYGRTVTIKILPVGVHLEQLRSVLNLPETGVKVAELLKQFCDQNRLMLLGVDDMDIFKGISLKLLAFEQLLMQHPEWRGRVVLVQIANPARGRGKDVKEVQDESYVMVRRINEAFGQPGYQPVILIDRPLQFYERMAYYVVAECCLVTAVRDGMNLIPYEYVIARQGNEKLDGILGLGPSARKKSMLVVSEFIGCSPSLSGAIRVNPWNIDAVADAMDSALEMPEGEKVLRHEKHHKYVSTHDVGYWANSFLQDLERTCLDHSRRRCWGIGFGLRFRVVALDPNFKKLAVEHLVSAYRRTTTRIILLDYDGTLMPQTSFGKSPSSKTIDMLNSLSRDQNNMVFLVSTKKRSTLEEWFSSCDNLGLAAEHGYFLRLKRDAEWETCVPVTDRSWKQIAEPVMKTYTETTDGSTIEDKETAIVWSYEDADPDFGSCQAKELHDHLESVLANEPVTVKAGLNHVEVKPQGVSKGLVAKRLLSIIRENSLLPDFVLCIGDDRSDEDMFEVITTAAQDNCLSPDAEVFACTVGRKPSKAKYYLDDPADIVRLIQGLANVSDEMHSTMPTPVDAADTALR
;
A
#
# COMPACT_ATOMS: atom_id res chain seq x y z
N MET A 1 24.22 9.96 -23.61
CA MET A 1 23.55 9.39 -24.80
C MET A 1 22.36 8.46 -24.39
N VAL A 2 21.50 8.88 -23.50
CA VAL A 2 20.34 8.07 -23.04
C VAL A 2 19.02 8.85 -23.13
N SER A 3 19.06 10.09 -23.62
CA SER A 3 17.87 11.01 -23.64
C SER A 3 17.02 10.92 -24.92
N ARG A 4 17.33 10.09 -25.89
CA ARG A 4 16.61 10.05 -27.19
C ARG A 4 15.66 8.84 -27.40
N SER A 5 15.51 7.96 -26.42
CA SER A 5 14.75 6.71 -26.61
C SER A 5 13.26 6.81 -26.22
N TYR A 6 12.80 7.91 -25.63
CA TYR A 6 11.42 8.03 -25.13
C TYR A 6 10.45 8.75 -26.08
N SER A 7 10.95 9.50 -27.07
CA SER A 7 10.11 10.19 -28.05
C SER A 7 9.47 9.26 -29.07
N ASN A 8 10.12 8.16 -29.42
CA ASN A 8 9.64 7.21 -30.43
C ASN A 8 8.52 6.28 -29.95
N LEU A 9 8.27 6.17 -28.64
CA LEU A 9 7.19 5.36 -28.09
C LEU A 9 5.81 6.04 -28.15
N LEU A 10 5.79 7.37 -28.28
CA LEU A 10 4.57 8.15 -28.46
C LEU A 10 4.11 8.17 -29.92
N GLU A 11 5.04 8.11 -30.89
CA GLU A 11 4.72 8.06 -32.32
C GLU A 11 4.20 6.69 -32.78
N LEU A 12 4.65 5.58 -32.17
CA LEU A 12 4.14 4.24 -32.46
C LEU A 12 2.72 3.98 -31.94
N ALA A 13 2.24 4.75 -30.96
CA ALA A 13 0.88 4.68 -30.46
C ALA A 13 -0.09 5.56 -31.26
N ALA A 14 0.41 6.46 -32.11
CA ALA A 14 -0.39 7.40 -32.89
C ALA A 14 -0.49 7.06 -34.40
N GLY A 15 0.29 6.09 -34.88
CA GLY A 15 0.44 5.75 -36.28
C GLY A 15 -0.22 4.43 -36.68
N GLY A 16 -1.54 4.35 -36.65
CA GLY A 16 -2.27 3.18 -37.12
C GLY A 16 -3.71 3.52 -37.51
N GLY A 17 -3.88 4.29 -38.59
CA GLY A 17 -5.21 4.61 -39.05
C GLY A 17 -5.21 5.32 -40.41
N GLY A 18 -5.17 4.57 -41.47
CA GLY A 18 -5.39 5.06 -42.83
C GLY A 18 -5.98 3.96 -43.70
N GLY A 19 -7.22 4.17 -44.17
CA GLY A 19 -7.79 3.39 -45.25
C GLY A 19 -9.29 3.12 -45.12
N GLY A 20 -10.11 3.97 -45.54
CA GLY A 20 -11.17 4.07 -46.57
C GLY A 20 -12.37 3.13 -46.51
N GLY A 21 -13.55 3.76 -46.44
CA GLY A 21 -14.70 3.44 -47.28
C GLY A 21 -15.86 2.65 -46.66
N GLY A 22 -17.06 3.24 -46.66
CA GLY A 22 -18.31 2.52 -46.71
C GLY A 22 -19.37 2.87 -45.66
N GLU A 23 -20.34 3.63 -46.07
CA GLU A 23 -21.50 4.13 -45.34
C GLU A 23 -22.50 3.03 -44.95
N GLY A 24 -23.13 3.18 -43.79
CA GLY A 24 -24.39 2.56 -43.42
C GLY A 24 -24.79 2.92 -41.99
N PRO A 25 -25.97 3.53 -41.75
CA PRO A 25 -26.33 4.04 -40.42
C PRO A 25 -26.92 2.96 -39.53
N LEU A 26 -26.37 2.79 -38.33
CA LEU A 26 -26.94 2.00 -37.24
C LEU A 26 -27.71 2.89 -36.26
N PRO A 27 -28.74 2.37 -35.59
CA PRO A 27 -29.67 3.17 -34.78
C PRO A 27 -29.03 3.58 -33.46
N SER A 28 -29.28 4.83 -33.10
CA SER A 28 -28.78 5.50 -31.88
C SER A 28 -29.44 4.95 -30.61
N LEU A 29 -28.72 4.17 -29.84
CA LEU A 29 -28.97 4.01 -28.41
C LEU A 29 -28.42 5.24 -27.70
N GLY A 30 -29.28 5.91 -26.95
CA GLY A 30 -28.97 7.18 -26.28
C GLY A 30 -27.78 7.12 -25.36
N ARG A 31 -26.62 7.56 -25.84
CA ARG A 31 -25.42 7.76 -25.04
C ARG A 31 -25.61 9.03 -24.22
N ARG A 32 -25.79 8.92 -22.90
CA ARG A 32 -25.49 10.03 -21.99
C ARG A 32 -24.01 10.36 -22.16
N ARG A 33 -23.73 11.55 -22.68
CA ARG A 33 -22.35 12.05 -22.81
C ARG A 33 -21.77 12.30 -21.42
N ILE A 34 -20.78 11.50 -21.03
CA ILE A 34 -19.94 11.76 -19.88
C ILE A 34 -19.00 12.93 -20.23
N PRO A 35 -18.86 13.98 -19.40
CA PRO A 35 -17.94 15.07 -19.67
C PRO A 35 -16.51 14.54 -19.81
N ARG A 36 -15.86 14.83 -20.93
CA ARG A 36 -14.42 14.55 -21.10
C ARG A 36 -13.65 15.53 -20.24
N VAL A 37 -12.99 15.03 -19.18
CA VAL A 37 -11.97 15.82 -18.49
C VAL A 37 -10.76 15.91 -19.42
N VAL A 38 -10.53 17.06 -19.97
CA VAL A 38 -9.35 17.36 -20.81
C VAL A 38 -8.17 17.54 -19.85
N THR A 39 -7.25 16.58 -19.83
CA THR A 39 -5.95 16.75 -19.16
C THR A 39 -5.07 17.65 -20.01
N ALA A 40 -5.08 18.95 -19.75
CA ALA A 40 -4.14 19.89 -20.33
C ALA A 40 -2.79 19.80 -19.62
N SER A 41 -1.73 19.84 -20.41
CA SER A 41 -0.36 19.97 -19.94
C SER A 41 -0.15 21.31 -19.23
N GLY A 42 0.19 21.27 -17.94
CA GLY A 42 1.09 22.22 -17.31
C GLY A 42 0.70 23.69 -17.17
N ILE A 43 -0.57 24.09 -17.39
CA ILE A 43 -1.07 25.43 -17.00
C ILE A 43 -2.52 25.22 -16.55
N VAL A 44 -2.79 25.43 -15.29
CA VAL A 44 -4.15 25.47 -14.74
C VAL A 44 -4.66 26.89 -14.94
N PRO A 45 -5.75 27.12 -15.70
CA PRO A 45 -6.38 28.42 -15.70
C PRO A 45 -7.01 28.70 -14.33
N ASP A 46 -6.79 29.86 -13.79
CA ASP A 46 -7.54 30.37 -12.64
C ASP A 46 -9.02 30.50 -13.04
N LEU A 47 -9.83 29.57 -12.59
CA LEU A 47 -11.26 29.71 -12.58
C LEU A 47 -11.65 30.17 -11.17
N ASP A 48 -11.76 31.47 -11.03
CA ASP A 48 -12.48 32.11 -9.93
C ASP A 48 -13.95 31.70 -10.02
N TYR A 49 -14.34 30.75 -9.18
CA TYR A 49 -15.75 30.58 -8.84
C TYR A 49 -16.08 31.49 -7.66
N SER A 50 -16.83 32.51 -7.94
CA SER A 50 -17.47 33.34 -6.92
C SER A 50 -18.46 32.50 -6.10
N ASP A 51 -18.34 32.59 -4.77
CA ASP A 51 -19.14 31.94 -3.73
C ASP A 51 -20.54 32.58 -3.60
N ASP A 52 -21.39 32.61 -4.61
CA ASP A 52 -22.72 33.22 -4.50
C ASP A 52 -23.92 32.31 -4.81
N ASP A 53 -23.76 30.97 -4.89
CA ASP A 53 -24.89 30.07 -5.17
C ASP A 53 -25.18 29.00 -4.10
N ALA A 54 -24.93 29.29 -2.82
CA ALA A 54 -25.21 28.36 -1.71
C ALA A 54 -26.32 28.85 -0.74
N ALA A 55 -27.31 29.59 -1.22
CA ALA A 55 -28.41 30.01 -0.36
C ALA A 55 -29.75 30.16 -1.12
N SER A 56 -30.30 29.09 -1.66
CA SER A 56 -31.76 29.02 -1.93
C SER A 56 -32.21 27.61 -2.34
N ALA A 57 -32.32 26.69 -1.39
CA ALA A 57 -33.18 25.51 -1.55
C ALA A 57 -33.65 25.01 -0.17
N ALA A 58 -34.49 25.79 0.46
CA ALA A 58 -35.32 25.30 1.53
C ALA A 58 -36.72 25.91 1.38
N SER A 59 -37.65 25.04 1.07
CA SER A 59 -39.12 25.16 1.16
C SER A 59 -39.87 25.01 -0.17
N SER A 60 -40.31 23.79 -0.44
CA SER A 60 -41.68 23.50 -0.83
C SER A 60 -41.97 22.00 -0.67
N SER A 61 -42.71 21.69 0.36
CA SER A 61 -43.40 20.43 0.54
C SER A 61 -44.50 20.29 -0.52
N ASP A 62 -44.49 19.21 -1.28
CA ASP A 62 -45.69 18.60 -1.79
C ASP A 62 -45.57 17.08 -1.95
N HIS A 63 -46.51 16.40 -1.33
CA HIS A 63 -46.63 14.96 -1.32
C HIS A 63 -47.02 14.41 -2.70
N SER A 64 -46.21 13.55 -3.24
CA SER A 64 -46.65 12.49 -4.14
C SER A 64 -45.75 11.28 -3.95
N SER A 65 -46.34 10.21 -3.43
CA SER A 65 -45.74 8.90 -3.22
C SER A 65 -45.31 8.28 -4.54
N ALA A 66 -44.03 8.46 -4.87
CA ALA A 66 -43.28 7.58 -5.75
C ALA A 66 -42.18 6.94 -4.94
N HIS A 67 -42.17 5.63 -4.86
CA HIS A 67 -41.07 4.86 -4.26
C HIS A 67 -39.79 5.22 -5.00
N SER A 68 -39.06 6.21 -4.50
CA SER A 68 -37.67 6.45 -4.89
C SER A 68 -36.86 5.35 -4.24
N HIS A 69 -36.46 4.34 -5.04
CA HIS A 69 -35.37 3.47 -4.65
C HIS A 69 -34.13 4.36 -4.42
N ALA A 70 -33.66 4.42 -3.17
CA ALA A 70 -32.35 4.96 -2.88
C ALA A 70 -31.34 4.28 -3.84
N PRO A 71 -30.35 5.00 -4.38
CA PRO A 71 -29.35 4.39 -5.24
C PRO A 71 -28.67 3.27 -4.47
N ARG A 72 -28.77 2.04 -4.96
CA ARG A 72 -28.11 0.88 -4.34
C ARG A 72 -26.60 1.05 -4.48
N GLU A 73 -25.88 0.90 -3.39
CA GLU A 73 -24.41 0.86 -3.42
C GLU A 73 -23.94 -0.30 -4.28
N ARG A 74 -22.91 -0.09 -5.10
CA ARG A 74 -22.43 -1.10 -6.04
C ARG A 74 -20.93 -1.31 -5.90
N ALA A 75 -20.50 -2.60 -5.89
CA ALA A 75 -19.11 -2.99 -5.87
C ALA A 75 -18.72 -3.71 -7.17
N ILE A 76 -17.73 -3.18 -7.86
CA ILE A 76 -17.13 -3.76 -9.07
C ILE A 76 -15.91 -4.59 -8.63
N ILE A 77 -16.04 -5.91 -8.69
CA ILE A 77 -14.99 -6.87 -8.36
C ILE A 77 -14.18 -7.16 -9.62
N VAL A 78 -12.89 -6.87 -9.57
CA VAL A 78 -12.01 -7.00 -10.73
C VAL A 78 -10.93 -8.03 -10.45
N ALA A 79 -10.89 -9.08 -11.27
CA ALA A 79 -9.87 -10.12 -11.18
C ALA A 79 -9.43 -10.62 -12.57
N ASN A 80 -8.31 -11.31 -12.62
CA ASN A 80 -7.80 -11.86 -13.89
C ASN A 80 -8.81 -12.77 -14.61
N GLN A 81 -9.64 -13.49 -13.85
CA GLN A 81 -10.63 -14.42 -14.39
C GLN A 81 -12.00 -14.19 -13.75
N LEU A 82 -13.06 -14.29 -14.54
CA LEU A 82 -14.44 -14.30 -14.06
C LEU A 82 -14.75 -15.59 -13.29
N PRO A 83 -15.70 -15.55 -12.32
CA PRO A 83 -16.16 -16.73 -11.60
C PRO A 83 -17.14 -17.58 -12.44
N ILE A 84 -16.82 -17.81 -13.70
CA ILE A 84 -17.67 -18.43 -14.70
C ILE A 84 -16.91 -19.57 -15.38
N ARG A 85 -17.59 -20.69 -15.54
CA ARG A 85 -17.20 -21.79 -16.44
C ARG A 85 -18.00 -21.66 -17.74
N ALA A 86 -17.29 -21.59 -18.86
CA ALA A 86 -17.88 -21.58 -20.17
C ALA A 86 -17.70 -22.95 -20.82
N SER A 87 -18.70 -23.47 -21.47
CA SER A 87 -18.62 -24.70 -22.26
C SER A 87 -19.40 -24.56 -23.58
N ARG A 88 -18.88 -25.19 -24.64
CA ARG A 88 -19.57 -25.12 -25.93
C ARG A 88 -20.38 -26.42 -26.12
N ARG A 89 -21.71 -26.29 -26.23
CA ARG A 89 -22.62 -27.41 -26.46
C ARG A 89 -23.56 -27.09 -27.62
N GLY A 90 -23.69 -28.02 -28.58
CA GLY A 90 -24.69 -27.92 -29.68
C GLY A 90 -24.57 -26.66 -30.55
N GLY A 91 -23.36 -26.03 -30.60
CA GLY A 91 -23.11 -24.85 -31.40
C GLY A 91 -23.26 -23.50 -30.64
N GLY A 92 -23.78 -23.50 -29.42
CA GLY A 92 -23.90 -22.31 -28.54
C GLY A 92 -23.00 -22.39 -27.30
N TRP A 93 -22.91 -21.26 -26.61
CA TRP A 93 -22.21 -21.16 -25.33
C TRP A 93 -23.19 -21.43 -24.17
N GLU A 94 -22.77 -22.30 -23.26
CA GLU A 94 -23.41 -22.55 -21.98
C GLU A 94 -22.51 -22.05 -20.86
N PHE A 95 -23.08 -21.21 -19.97
CA PHE A 95 -22.36 -20.61 -18.85
C PHE A 95 -22.91 -21.09 -17.53
N SER A 96 -22.00 -21.37 -16.59
CA SER A 96 -22.35 -21.69 -15.21
C SER A 96 -21.39 -21.02 -14.25
N TRP A 97 -21.81 -20.84 -13.01
CA TRP A 97 -20.94 -20.33 -11.96
C TRP A 97 -19.78 -21.33 -11.69
N ASP A 98 -18.59 -20.80 -11.48
CA ASP A 98 -17.45 -21.58 -10.99
C ASP A 98 -17.50 -21.61 -9.46
N GLU A 99 -18.07 -22.67 -8.90
CA GLU A 99 -18.27 -22.84 -7.46
C GLU A 99 -16.95 -22.86 -6.67
N ASP A 100 -15.83 -23.21 -7.31
CA ASP A 100 -14.49 -23.16 -6.69
C ASP A 100 -13.90 -21.74 -6.66
N SER A 101 -14.58 -20.77 -7.27
CA SER A 101 -14.07 -19.39 -7.33
C SER A 101 -14.32 -18.63 -6.02
N LEU A 102 -13.25 -18.10 -5.42
CA LEU A 102 -13.32 -17.21 -4.26
C LEU A 102 -14.25 -16.00 -4.51
N LEU A 103 -14.32 -15.51 -5.74
CA LEU A 103 -15.14 -14.34 -6.10
C LEU A 103 -16.64 -14.63 -6.01
N LEU A 104 -17.05 -15.86 -6.36
CA LEU A 104 -18.44 -16.29 -6.19
C LEU A 104 -18.75 -16.49 -4.72
N GLN A 105 -17.88 -17.16 -3.98
CA GLN A 105 -18.00 -17.40 -2.55
C GLN A 105 -18.14 -16.09 -1.76
N LEU A 106 -17.46 -15.04 -2.19
CA LEU A 106 -17.55 -13.70 -1.63
C LEU A 106 -18.98 -13.14 -1.70
N ARG A 107 -19.62 -13.21 -2.85
CA ARG A 107 -20.99 -12.73 -3.06
C ARG A 107 -21.99 -13.45 -2.14
N ASP A 108 -21.92 -14.77 -2.13
CA ASP A 108 -22.92 -15.59 -1.45
C ASP A 108 -22.78 -15.46 0.09
N SER A 109 -21.53 -15.35 0.57
CA SER A 109 -21.29 -15.11 2.00
C SER A 109 -21.69 -13.70 2.45
N LEU A 110 -21.49 -12.68 1.61
CA LEU A 110 -21.94 -11.32 1.93
C LEU A 110 -23.47 -11.26 2.06
N ARG A 111 -24.21 -11.95 1.20
CA ARG A 111 -25.66 -12.04 1.29
C ARG A 111 -26.14 -12.76 2.55
N ALA A 112 -25.39 -13.76 3.02
CA ALA A 112 -25.76 -14.52 4.22
C ALA A 112 -25.51 -13.75 5.54
N HIS A 113 -24.62 -12.78 5.57
CA HIS A 113 -24.19 -12.04 6.78
C HIS A 113 -24.78 -10.63 6.91
N ALA A 114 -25.78 -10.29 6.13
CA ALA A 114 -26.13 -8.89 5.97
C ALA A 114 -27.29 -8.40 6.81
N ASP A 115 -26.97 -7.51 7.72
CA ASP A 115 -27.81 -6.36 8.04
C ASP A 115 -27.76 -5.26 6.93
N ARG A 116 -26.78 -5.32 6.00
CA ARG A 116 -26.54 -4.34 4.90
C ARG A 116 -26.53 -4.92 3.48
N ALA A 117 -26.40 -6.23 3.28
CA ALA A 117 -26.14 -6.81 1.94
C ALA A 117 -27.38 -6.95 1.05
N ASP A 118 -28.58 -6.72 1.52
CA ASP A 118 -29.77 -6.65 0.64
C ASP A 118 -29.73 -5.44 -0.30
N ASP A 119 -28.83 -4.46 -0.05
CA ASP A 119 -28.73 -3.23 -0.83
C ASP A 119 -27.49 -3.12 -1.74
N MET A 120 -26.44 -3.98 -1.59
CA MET A 120 -25.23 -3.88 -2.41
C MET A 120 -25.28 -4.79 -3.64
N GLU A 121 -25.10 -4.19 -4.83
CA GLU A 121 -25.02 -4.92 -6.10
C GLU A 121 -23.56 -5.24 -6.47
N PHE A 122 -23.30 -6.48 -6.92
CA PHE A 122 -21.97 -6.91 -7.36
C PHE A 122 -21.91 -7.07 -8.87
N VAL A 123 -20.88 -6.47 -9.47
CA VAL A 123 -20.52 -6.63 -10.87
C VAL A 123 -19.10 -7.18 -10.97
N TYR A 124 -18.90 -8.22 -11.77
CA TYR A 124 -17.59 -8.86 -11.94
C TYR A 124 -16.97 -8.45 -13.27
N VAL A 125 -15.69 -8.06 -13.26
CA VAL A 125 -14.90 -7.76 -14.47
C VAL A 125 -13.71 -8.70 -14.51
N GLY A 126 -13.57 -9.48 -15.60
CA GLY A 126 -12.49 -10.46 -15.73
C GLY A 126 -12.44 -11.12 -17.10
N GLY A 127 -11.37 -11.89 -17.33
CA GLY A 127 -11.24 -12.73 -18.52
C GLY A 127 -12.02 -14.05 -18.41
N LEU A 128 -12.28 -14.67 -19.52
CA LEU A 128 -12.74 -16.07 -19.60
C LEU A 128 -11.55 -17.02 -19.71
N ARG A 129 -11.70 -18.26 -19.21
CA ARG A 129 -10.67 -19.31 -19.38
C ARG A 129 -10.56 -19.75 -20.84
N ASP A 130 -11.70 -19.86 -21.51
CA ASP A 130 -11.81 -20.33 -22.87
C ASP A 130 -11.74 -19.17 -23.87
N ASP A 131 -11.22 -19.44 -25.05
CA ASP A 131 -11.15 -18.46 -26.13
C ASP A 131 -12.51 -18.35 -26.84
N VAL A 132 -13.04 -17.14 -26.88
CA VAL A 132 -14.27 -16.83 -27.61
C VAL A 132 -13.90 -16.19 -28.95
N PRO A 133 -14.45 -16.69 -30.07
CA PRO A 133 -14.25 -16.05 -31.38
C PRO A 133 -14.73 -14.60 -31.40
N ALA A 134 -13.99 -13.73 -32.08
CA ALA A 134 -14.27 -12.29 -32.08
C ALA A 134 -15.71 -11.95 -32.56
N GLY A 135 -16.28 -12.74 -33.47
CA GLY A 135 -17.66 -12.54 -33.93
C GLY A 135 -18.75 -12.89 -32.91
N GLU A 136 -18.39 -13.58 -31.82
CA GLU A 136 -19.33 -13.99 -30.76
C GLU A 136 -19.16 -13.13 -29.47
N HIS A 137 -18.22 -12.16 -29.46
CA HIS A 137 -17.90 -11.36 -28.28
C HIS A 137 -19.10 -10.59 -27.73
N ASP A 138 -19.88 -9.94 -28.61
CA ASP A 138 -21.02 -9.12 -28.18
C ASP A 138 -22.16 -9.97 -27.61
N GLU A 139 -22.43 -11.12 -28.22
CA GLU A 139 -23.45 -12.06 -27.75
C GLU A 139 -23.07 -12.65 -26.39
N VAL A 140 -21.82 -13.09 -26.24
CA VAL A 140 -21.30 -13.64 -24.98
C VAL A 140 -21.27 -12.56 -23.89
N ALA A 141 -20.84 -11.34 -24.22
CA ALA A 141 -20.81 -10.23 -23.26
C ALA A 141 -22.21 -9.86 -22.75
N HIS A 142 -23.21 -9.83 -23.67
CA HIS A 142 -24.59 -9.54 -23.32
C HIS A 142 -25.18 -10.63 -22.41
N HIS A 143 -24.98 -11.89 -22.75
CA HIS A 143 -25.48 -13.03 -21.96
C HIS A 143 -24.85 -13.04 -20.56
N LEU A 144 -23.54 -12.80 -20.45
CA LEU A 144 -22.85 -12.77 -19.16
C LEU A 144 -23.24 -11.56 -18.30
N LEU A 145 -23.50 -10.42 -18.92
CA LEU A 145 -23.93 -9.23 -18.19
C LEU A 145 -25.34 -9.39 -17.65
N GLU A 146 -26.29 -9.86 -18.47
CA GLU A 146 -27.69 -10.01 -18.06
C GLU A 146 -27.90 -11.18 -17.10
N GLY A 147 -27.31 -12.36 -17.42
CA GLY A 147 -27.52 -13.58 -16.63
C GLY A 147 -26.68 -13.67 -15.36
N PHE A 148 -25.48 -13.09 -15.36
CA PHE A 148 -24.49 -13.31 -14.32
C PHE A 148 -23.90 -12.03 -13.73
N ARG A 149 -24.26 -10.83 -14.22
CA ARG A 149 -23.62 -9.56 -13.83
C ARG A 149 -22.09 -9.58 -14.04
N CYS A 150 -21.65 -10.31 -15.06
CA CYS A 150 -20.25 -10.46 -15.41
C CYS A 150 -19.92 -9.71 -16.69
N VAL A 151 -18.84 -8.95 -16.68
CA VAL A 151 -18.33 -8.18 -17.81
C VAL A 151 -17.03 -8.83 -18.29
N PRO A 152 -17.07 -9.57 -19.40
CA PRO A 152 -15.91 -10.28 -19.90
C PRO A 152 -14.90 -9.34 -20.55
N THR A 153 -13.62 -9.59 -20.28
CA THR A 153 -12.48 -8.95 -20.93
C THR A 153 -11.88 -9.95 -21.93
N PHE A 154 -12.10 -9.70 -23.21
CA PHE A 154 -11.56 -10.57 -24.28
C PHE A 154 -10.13 -10.12 -24.60
N LEU A 155 -9.18 -11.05 -24.50
CA LEU A 155 -7.78 -10.82 -24.79
C LEU A 155 -7.36 -11.65 -26.01
N PRO A 156 -6.65 -11.04 -27.00
CA PRO A 156 -6.03 -11.83 -28.06
C PRO A 156 -5.12 -12.93 -27.48
N ALA A 157 -5.14 -14.13 -28.05
CA ALA A 157 -4.46 -15.30 -27.50
C ALA A 157 -2.95 -15.08 -27.29
N ASP A 158 -2.28 -14.41 -28.24
CA ASP A 158 -0.86 -14.05 -28.11
C ASP A 158 -0.62 -13.07 -26.94
N LEU A 159 -1.43 -12.03 -26.83
CA LEU A 159 -1.33 -11.07 -25.75
C LEU A 159 -1.59 -11.72 -24.39
N ARG A 160 -2.60 -12.60 -24.29
CA ARG A 160 -2.92 -13.38 -23.10
C ARG A 160 -1.76 -14.30 -22.70
N SER A 161 -1.15 -14.98 -23.67
CA SER A 161 -0.01 -15.85 -23.41
C SER A 161 1.20 -15.07 -22.87
N ARG A 162 1.58 -13.97 -23.51
CA ARG A 162 2.69 -13.10 -23.04
C ARG A 162 2.41 -12.49 -21.68
N PHE A 163 1.18 -12.07 -21.43
CA PHE A 163 0.76 -11.51 -20.14
C PHE A 163 0.76 -12.57 -19.04
N TYR A 164 -0.06 -13.63 -19.19
CA TYR A 164 -0.31 -14.59 -18.11
C TYR A 164 0.83 -15.58 -17.96
N HIS A 165 1.19 -16.32 -19.04
CA HIS A 165 2.26 -17.33 -18.97
C HIS A 165 3.64 -16.67 -18.95
N GLY A 166 3.83 -15.54 -19.64
CA GLY A 166 5.09 -14.80 -19.66
C GLY A 166 5.27 -13.97 -18.39
N PHE A 167 4.73 -12.76 -18.34
CA PHE A 167 5.06 -11.84 -17.25
C PHE A 167 4.54 -12.29 -15.89
N CYS A 168 3.27 -12.71 -15.80
CA CYS A 168 2.69 -13.10 -14.52
C CYS A 168 3.33 -14.37 -13.94
N LYS A 169 3.44 -15.45 -14.73
CA LYS A 169 3.88 -16.76 -14.24
C LYS A 169 5.40 -16.96 -14.27
N GLN A 170 6.14 -16.31 -15.17
CA GLN A 170 7.59 -16.49 -15.27
C GLN A 170 8.38 -15.37 -14.58
N GLN A 171 7.79 -14.20 -14.34
CA GLN A 171 8.47 -13.06 -13.70
C GLN A 171 7.91 -12.78 -12.30
N LEU A 172 6.63 -12.44 -12.18
CA LEU A 172 6.07 -12.02 -10.88
C LEU A 172 5.85 -13.20 -9.93
N TRP A 173 5.32 -14.32 -10.43
CA TRP A 173 4.99 -15.47 -9.57
C TRP A 173 6.20 -16.04 -8.84
N PRO A 174 7.34 -16.35 -9.51
CA PRO A 174 8.55 -16.80 -8.83
C PRO A 174 9.05 -15.74 -7.84
N LEU A 175 9.14 -14.48 -8.27
CA LEU A 175 9.65 -13.40 -7.43
C LEU A 175 8.84 -13.26 -6.12
N PHE A 176 7.52 -13.34 -6.19
CA PHE A 176 6.65 -13.26 -5.02
C PHE A 176 6.78 -14.48 -4.11
N HIS A 177 7.21 -15.61 -4.65
CA HIS A 177 7.53 -16.83 -3.90
C HIS A 177 9.01 -16.94 -3.53
N TYR A 178 9.75 -15.83 -3.52
CA TYR A 178 11.15 -15.71 -3.11
C TYR A 178 12.16 -16.45 -4.00
N MET A 179 11.81 -16.64 -5.25
CA MET A 179 12.73 -17.16 -6.26
C MET A 179 13.05 -16.07 -7.29
N LEU A 180 14.31 -15.99 -7.68
CA LEU A 180 14.70 -15.10 -8.78
C LEU A 180 14.12 -15.65 -10.09
N PRO A 181 13.52 -14.82 -10.95
CA PRO A 181 13.03 -15.24 -12.25
C PRO A 181 14.20 -15.71 -13.11
N LEU A 182 14.22 -16.99 -13.40
CA LEU A 182 15.18 -17.58 -14.33
C LEU A 182 14.49 -17.65 -15.70
N SER A 183 14.95 -16.84 -16.64
CA SER A 183 14.58 -16.94 -18.05
C SER A 183 15.75 -17.55 -18.81
N PRO A 184 15.85 -18.88 -18.92
CA PRO A 184 17.00 -19.55 -19.54
C PRO A 184 17.23 -19.11 -21.00
N GLU A 185 16.14 -18.84 -21.72
CA GLU A 185 16.13 -18.43 -23.13
C GLU A 185 16.70 -17.01 -23.34
N LEU A 186 16.60 -16.14 -22.31
CA LEU A 186 17.06 -14.74 -22.37
C LEU A 186 18.32 -14.48 -21.53
N GLY A 187 18.96 -15.53 -21.02
CA GLY A 187 20.15 -15.39 -20.16
C GLY A 187 19.89 -14.59 -18.90
N GLY A 188 18.68 -14.68 -18.32
CA GLY A 188 18.29 -13.96 -17.09
C GLY A 188 17.94 -12.49 -17.31
N ARG A 189 17.84 -12.01 -18.54
CA ARG A 189 17.49 -10.61 -18.84
C ARG A 189 16.00 -10.38 -18.67
N PHE A 190 15.67 -9.21 -18.14
CA PHE A 190 14.28 -8.75 -18.04
C PHE A 190 13.69 -8.53 -19.44
N ASP A 191 12.58 -9.19 -19.75
CA ASP A 191 11.88 -9.05 -21.03
C ASP A 191 10.89 -7.87 -20.99
N ARG A 192 11.24 -6.80 -21.69
CA ARG A 192 10.38 -5.63 -21.82
C ARG A 192 9.12 -5.90 -22.64
N ALA A 193 9.10 -6.86 -23.55
CA ALA A 193 7.92 -7.19 -24.35
C ALA A 193 6.85 -7.85 -23.47
N LEU A 194 7.24 -8.70 -22.53
CA LEU A 194 6.33 -9.27 -21.54
C LEU A 194 5.77 -8.18 -20.61
N TRP A 195 6.61 -7.23 -20.18
CA TRP A 195 6.15 -6.07 -19.41
C TRP A 195 5.14 -5.23 -20.20
N GLN A 196 5.40 -4.95 -21.48
CA GLN A 196 4.44 -4.22 -22.32
C GLN A 196 3.11 -4.96 -22.48
N ALA A 197 3.14 -6.29 -22.59
CA ALA A 197 1.92 -7.10 -22.60
C ALA A 197 1.14 -6.94 -21.29
N TYR A 198 1.82 -6.96 -20.14
CA TYR A 198 1.22 -6.72 -18.83
C TYR A 198 0.56 -5.33 -18.73
N VAL A 199 1.26 -4.31 -19.20
CA VAL A 199 0.73 -2.92 -19.27
C VAL A 199 -0.50 -2.85 -20.16
N SER A 200 -0.45 -3.46 -21.34
CA SER A 200 -1.55 -3.45 -22.31
C SER A 200 -2.80 -4.14 -21.79
N VAL A 201 -2.66 -5.29 -21.14
CA VAL A 201 -3.79 -6.01 -20.55
C VAL A 201 -4.42 -5.21 -19.42
N ASN A 202 -3.64 -4.67 -18.49
CA ASN A 202 -4.17 -3.83 -17.42
C ASN A 202 -4.92 -2.59 -17.97
N LYS A 203 -4.47 -2.03 -19.11
CA LYS A 203 -5.17 -0.94 -19.78
C LYS A 203 -6.52 -1.41 -20.38
N ILE A 204 -6.55 -2.59 -21.01
CA ILE A 204 -7.80 -3.18 -21.54
C ILE A 204 -8.80 -3.40 -20.40
N PHE A 205 -8.34 -3.92 -19.24
CA PHE A 205 -9.19 -4.05 -18.05
C PHE A 205 -9.72 -2.69 -17.57
N ALA A 206 -8.87 -1.66 -17.54
CA ALA A 206 -9.32 -0.31 -17.19
C ALA A 206 -10.39 0.19 -18.17
N ASP A 207 -10.18 0.03 -19.47
CA ASP A 207 -11.13 0.45 -20.49
C ASP A 207 -12.48 -0.29 -20.33
N LYS A 208 -12.46 -1.58 -19.96
CA LYS A 208 -13.68 -2.35 -19.65
C LYS A 208 -14.42 -1.86 -18.40
N ILE A 209 -13.69 -1.53 -17.34
CA ILE A 209 -14.30 -0.96 -16.13
C ILE A 209 -14.96 0.39 -16.45
N LEU A 210 -14.34 1.19 -17.32
CA LEU A 210 -14.88 2.50 -17.73
C LEU A 210 -16.24 2.40 -18.46
N GLU A 211 -16.57 1.24 -19.01
CA GLU A 211 -17.88 1.02 -19.66
C GLU A 211 -19.03 0.88 -18.65
N VAL A 212 -18.74 0.46 -17.42
CA VAL A 212 -19.76 0.07 -16.43
C VAL A 212 -19.74 0.87 -15.14
N ILE A 213 -18.68 1.64 -14.86
CA ILE A 213 -18.49 2.33 -13.59
C ILE A 213 -19.29 3.64 -13.50
N SER A 214 -19.90 3.90 -12.32
CA SER A 214 -20.34 5.19 -11.82
C SER A 214 -19.30 5.72 -10.83
N PRO A 215 -18.39 6.62 -11.24
CA PRO A 215 -17.15 6.90 -10.48
C PRO A 215 -17.36 7.46 -9.07
N ASP A 216 -18.47 8.15 -8.84
CA ASP A 216 -18.79 8.80 -7.56
C ASP A 216 -19.52 7.86 -6.60
N GLU A 217 -20.19 6.83 -7.14
CA GLU A 217 -21.05 5.92 -6.38
C GLU A 217 -20.38 4.57 -6.13
N ASP A 218 -19.73 3.99 -7.16
CA ASP A 218 -19.23 2.61 -7.12
C ASP A 218 -17.92 2.47 -6.35
N TYR A 219 -17.78 1.34 -5.69
CA TYR A 219 -16.51 0.83 -5.18
C TYR A 219 -15.88 -0.10 -6.21
N VAL A 220 -14.58 0.06 -6.45
CA VAL A 220 -13.81 -0.86 -7.30
C VAL A 220 -12.85 -1.66 -6.42
N TRP A 221 -12.95 -2.98 -6.47
CA TRP A 221 -12.10 -3.87 -5.70
C TRP A 221 -11.29 -4.77 -6.62
N VAL A 222 -9.99 -4.49 -6.72
CA VAL A 222 -9.05 -5.19 -7.60
C VAL A 222 -8.32 -6.29 -6.86
N HIS A 223 -8.23 -7.46 -7.47
CA HIS A 223 -7.64 -8.66 -6.87
C HIS A 223 -6.37 -9.11 -7.56
N ASP A 224 -5.35 -9.37 -6.72
CA ASP A 224 -4.14 -10.11 -6.96
C ASP A 224 -3.12 -9.47 -7.94
N TYR A 225 -1.94 -10.08 -8.02
CA TYR A 225 -0.74 -9.58 -8.70
C TYR A 225 -0.87 -9.42 -10.22
N HIS A 226 -1.89 -9.97 -10.83
CA HIS A 226 -2.17 -9.83 -12.26
C HIS A 226 -2.50 -8.39 -12.68
N LEU A 227 -3.04 -7.58 -11.76
CA LEU A 227 -3.63 -6.27 -12.04
C LEU A 227 -3.03 -5.13 -11.19
N MET A 228 -1.75 -5.24 -10.80
CA MET A 228 -1.10 -4.28 -9.89
C MET A 228 -0.96 -2.87 -10.47
N ILE A 229 -1.00 -2.69 -11.79
CA ILE A 229 -0.90 -1.35 -12.40
C ILE A 229 -2.26 -0.79 -12.81
N LEU A 230 -3.33 -1.56 -12.66
CA LEU A 230 -4.71 -1.12 -12.92
C LEU A 230 -5.11 0.12 -12.09
N PRO A 231 -4.74 0.24 -10.79
CA PRO A 231 -5.02 1.42 -9.99
C PRO A 231 -4.59 2.74 -10.64
N THR A 232 -3.42 2.78 -11.28
CA THR A 232 -2.95 3.99 -11.99
C THR A 232 -3.87 4.37 -13.14
N PHE A 233 -4.32 3.41 -13.93
CA PHE A 233 -5.18 3.68 -15.08
C PHE A 233 -6.56 4.20 -14.65
N LEU A 234 -7.15 3.61 -13.62
CA LEU A 234 -8.44 4.04 -13.07
C LEU A 234 -8.32 5.43 -12.45
N ARG A 235 -7.32 5.64 -11.60
CA ARG A 235 -7.11 6.92 -10.91
C ARG A 235 -6.80 8.06 -11.89
N LYS A 236 -6.16 7.77 -13.02
CA LYS A 236 -5.90 8.73 -14.09
C LYS A 236 -7.17 9.20 -14.80
N ARG A 237 -8.18 8.35 -14.85
CA ARG A 237 -9.48 8.68 -15.45
C ARG A 237 -10.40 9.38 -14.45
N PHE A 238 -10.37 8.93 -13.20
CA PHE A 238 -11.23 9.44 -12.13
C PHE A 238 -10.39 9.66 -10.87
N ASN A 239 -10.08 10.91 -10.57
CA ASN A 239 -9.23 11.26 -9.43
C ASN A 239 -9.81 10.83 -8.07
N ARG A 240 -11.13 10.62 -7.99
CA ARG A 240 -11.87 10.29 -6.76
C ARG A 240 -12.48 8.89 -6.75
N VAL A 241 -12.15 8.02 -7.72
CA VAL A 241 -12.64 6.64 -7.69
C VAL A 241 -12.34 5.97 -6.35
N LYS A 242 -13.33 5.28 -5.79
CA LYS A 242 -13.20 4.52 -4.53
C LYS A 242 -12.54 3.17 -4.85
N LEU A 243 -11.26 3.02 -4.53
CA LEU A 243 -10.44 1.94 -5.07
C LEU A 243 -9.74 1.14 -3.96
N GLY A 244 -10.14 -0.12 -3.81
CA GLY A 244 -9.47 -1.13 -3.01
C GLY A 244 -8.61 -2.07 -3.85
N PHE A 245 -7.50 -2.52 -3.32
CA PHE A 245 -6.66 -3.56 -3.91
C PHE A 245 -6.35 -4.64 -2.87
N PHE A 246 -6.45 -5.91 -3.25
CA PHE A 246 -6.09 -7.01 -2.36
C PHE A 246 -5.09 -7.96 -3.03
N LEU A 247 -3.94 -8.15 -2.39
CA LEU A 247 -2.92 -9.08 -2.86
C LEU A 247 -3.10 -10.45 -2.19
N HIS A 248 -3.42 -11.46 -2.97
CA HIS A 248 -3.58 -12.83 -2.48
C HIS A 248 -2.26 -13.62 -2.46
N SER A 249 -1.31 -13.21 -3.27
CA SER A 249 0.04 -13.79 -3.31
C SER A 249 0.92 -13.23 -2.19
N PRO A 250 2.00 -13.93 -1.80
CA PRO A 250 3.00 -13.36 -0.90
C PRO A 250 3.57 -12.06 -1.46
N PHE A 251 4.06 -11.17 -0.58
CA PHE A 251 4.86 -10.03 -1.01
C PHE A 251 6.31 -10.26 -0.55
N PRO A 252 7.31 -10.18 -1.46
CA PRO A 252 8.68 -10.53 -1.16
C PRO A 252 9.39 -9.43 -0.35
N SER A 253 10.49 -9.79 0.30
CA SER A 253 11.35 -8.85 1.00
C SER A 253 11.92 -7.80 0.03
N SER A 254 12.32 -6.64 0.55
CA SER A 254 12.88 -5.56 -0.27
C SER A 254 14.14 -6.00 -1.03
N GLU A 255 14.93 -6.92 -0.47
CA GLU A 255 16.14 -7.44 -1.11
C GLU A 255 15.83 -8.24 -2.40
N ILE A 256 14.77 -9.04 -2.37
CA ILE A 256 14.32 -9.78 -3.54
C ILE A 256 13.57 -8.85 -4.50
N TYR A 257 12.67 -8.02 -3.98
CA TYR A 257 11.84 -7.15 -4.80
C TYR A 257 12.67 -6.11 -5.60
N LYS A 258 13.80 -5.64 -5.06
CA LYS A 258 14.70 -4.70 -5.74
C LYS A 258 15.31 -5.23 -7.04
N THR A 259 15.33 -6.57 -7.23
CA THR A 259 15.81 -7.18 -8.47
C THR A 259 14.90 -6.94 -9.66
N LEU A 260 13.64 -6.56 -9.43
CA LEU A 260 12.66 -6.28 -10.48
C LEU A 260 12.89 -4.88 -11.07
N PRO A 261 13.22 -4.74 -12.37
CA PRO A 261 13.48 -3.44 -12.98
C PRO A 261 12.30 -2.45 -12.92
N VAL A 262 11.07 -2.95 -12.93
CA VAL A 262 9.82 -2.16 -12.88
C VAL A 262 9.21 -2.07 -11.47
N ARG A 263 10.02 -2.27 -10.46
CA ARG A 263 9.62 -2.28 -9.05
C ARG A 263 8.92 -1.00 -8.59
N GLU A 264 9.42 0.15 -9.00
CA GLU A 264 8.85 1.43 -8.59
C GLU A 264 7.51 1.71 -9.26
N GLU A 265 7.37 1.33 -10.54
CA GLU A 265 6.11 1.47 -11.29
C GLU A 265 4.99 0.67 -10.63
N LEU A 266 5.27 -0.55 -10.18
CA LEU A 266 4.31 -1.38 -9.48
C LEU A 266 3.93 -0.78 -8.11
N LEU A 267 4.91 -0.34 -7.30
CA LEU A 267 4.64 0.28 -6.00
C LEU A 267 3.82 1.57 -6.15
N ARG A 268 4.23 2.47 -7.05
CA ARG A 268 3.52 3.73 -7.31
C ARG A 268 2.09 3.48 -7.78
N SER A 269 1.89 2.42 -8.55
CA SER A 269 0.56 2.08 -9.01
C SER A 269 -0.33 1.57 -7.88
N LEU A 270 0.16 0.68 -7.04
CA LEU A 270 -0.58 0.21 -5.86
C LEU A 270 -0.96 1.37 -4.93
N LEU A 271 -0.05 2.34 -4.74
CA LEU A 271 -0.32 3.53 -3.94
C LEU A 271 -1.38 4.48 -4.53
N ASN A 272 -1.86 4.23 -5.74
CA ASN A 272 -3.05 4.89 -6.28
C ASN A 272 -4.38 4.28 -5.77
N ALA A 273 -4.34 3.13 -5.08
CA ALA A 273 -5.49 2.63 -4.32
C ALA A 273 -5.71 3.45 -3.04
N ASP A 274 -6.89 3.34 -2.45
CA ASP A 274 -7.23 3.95 -1.17
C ASP A 274 -6.96 2.98 -0.03
N LEU A 275 -7.24 1.69 -0.26
CA LEU A 275 -7.01 0.59 0.67
C LEU A 275 -6.25 -0.54 -0.02
N ILE A 276 -5.18 -1.03 0.61
CA ILE A 276 -4.41 -2.19 0.13
C ILE A 276 -4.45 -3.28 1.20
N GLY A 277 -4.95 -4.46 0.83
CA GLY A 277 -5.09 -5.62 1.71
C GLY A 277 -4.00 -6.68 1.49
N PHE A 278 -3.57 -7.28 2.59
CA PHE A 278 -2.65 -8.42 2.62
C PHE A 278 -3.16 -9.50 3.58
N HIS A 279 -2.78 -10.76 3.37
CA HIS A 279 -3.20 -11.85 4.25
C HIS A 279 -2.47 -11.85 5.60
N THR A 280 -1.19 -11.44 5.62
CA THR A 280 -0.35 -11.51 6.81
C THR A 280 0.36 -10.19 7.08
N PHE A 281 0.76 -10.02 8.34
CA PHE A 281 1.58 -8.89 8.75
C PHE A 281 2.91 -8.85 8.01
N ASP A 282 3.55 -10.00 7.77
CA ASP A 282 4.83 -10.06 7.09
C ASP A 282 4.77 -9.54 5.65
N TYR A 283 3.71 -9.85 4.91
CA TYR A 283 3.55 -9.33 3.55
C TYR A 283 3.33 -7.82 3.54
N ALA A 284 2.51 -7.32 4.47
CA ALA A 284 2.32 -5.87 4.66
C ALA A 284 3.64 -5.18 5.05
N ARG A 285 4.40 -5.75 5.99
CA ARG A 285 5.71 -5.24 6.43
C ARG A 285 6.71 -5.18 5.28
N HIS A 286 6.78 -6.20 4.43
CA HIS A 286 7.65 -6.21 3.25
C HIS A 286 7.25 -5.15 2.24
N PHE A 287 5.95 -4.98 1.99
CA PHE A 287 5.44 -3.90 1.13
C PHE A 287 5.82 -2.52 1.68
N LEU A 288 5.60 -2.28 2.98
CA LEU A 288 5.96 -1.03 3.65
C LEU A 288 7.47 -0.75 3.58
N SER A 289 8.29 -1.77 3.82
CA SER A 289 9.75 -1.69 3.67
C SER A 289 10.16 -1.34 2.25
N CYS A 290 9.51 -1.92 1.23
CA CYS A 290 9.76 -1.56 -0.16
C CYS A 290 9.36 -0.11 -0.46
N CYS A 291 8.22 0.36 0.06
CA CYS A 291 7.80 1.75 -0.08
C CYS A 291 8.78 2.72 0.59
N GLY A 292 9.27 2.39 1.78
CA GLY A 292 10.29 3.17 2.47
C GLY A 292 11.61 3.22 1.70
N ARG A 293 12.16 2.06 1.39
CA ARG A 293 13.48 1.93 0.74
C ARG A 293 13.54 2.45 -0.70
N MET A 294 12.47 2.22 -1.49
CA MET A 294 12.49 2.54 -2.93
C MET A 294 11.83 3.89 -3.25
N LEU A 295 10.85 4.32 -2.46
CA LEU A 295 10.13 5.57 -2.70
C LEU A 295 10.37 6.63 -1.62
N GLY A 296 11.10 6.31 -0.54
CA GLY A 296 11.37 7.23 0.57
C GLY A 296 10.11 7.60 1.39
N LEU A 297 9.09 6.73 1.40
CA LEU A 297 7.84 6.98 2.10
C LEU A 297 7.93 6.51 3.55
N LYS A 298 7.37 7.30 4.46
CA LYS A 298 7.19 6.91 5.86
C LYS A 298 5.77 6.39 6.05
N TYR A 299 5.61 5.43 6.94
CA TYR A 299 4.29 4.94 7.35
C TYR A 299 4.03 5.26 8.82
N GLU A 300 2.78 5.41 9.15
CA GLU A 300 2.31 5.58 10.53
C GLU A 300 1.58 4.31 10.96
N SER A 301 1.90 3.84 12.17
CA SER A 301 1.22 2.70 12.78
C SER A 301 0.68 3.13 14.14
N GLN A 302 -0.64 3.30 14.26
CA GLN A 302 -1.30 3.70 15.49
C GLN A 302 -2.49 2.78 15.76
N ARG A 303 -2.50 2.09 16.92
CA ARG A 303 -3.64 1.30 17.42
C ARG A 303 -4.25 0.33 16.40
N GLY A 304 -3.41 -0.37 15.62
CA GLY A 304 -3.86 -1.33 14.60
C GLY A 304 -4.23 -0.72 13.25
N TYR A 305 -4.08 0.57 13.08
CA TYR A 305 -4.21 1.28 11.82
C TYR A 305 -2.83 1.55 11.24
N ILE A 306 -2.60 1.11 10.01
CA ILE A 306 -1.35 1.34 9.28
C ILE A 306 -1.68 2.16 8.04
N ALA A 307 -1.00 3.29 7.89
CA ALA A 307 -1.22 4.18 6.77
C ALA A 307 0.08 4.73 6.19
N LEU A 308 0.07 4.97 4.90
CA LEU A 308 1.13 5.66 4.16
C LEU A 308 0.58 6.99 3.66
N GLU A 309 1.29 8.08 3.90
CA GLU A 309 0.99 9.32 3.23
C GLU A 309 1.64 9.34 1.85
N TYR A 310 0.82 9.47 0.80
CA TYR A 310 1.26 9.51 -0.58
C TYR A 310 0.69 10.75 -1.28
N TYR A 311 1.48 11.81 -1.36
CA TYR A 311 1.10 13.12 -1.94
C TYR A 311 -0.19 13.72 -1.36
N GLY A 312 -0.29 13.75 -0.03
CA GLY A 312 -1.45 14.27 0.70
C GLY A 312 -2.65 13.33 0.73
N ARG A 313 -2.59 12.16 0.08
CA ARG A 313 -3.56 11.07 0.24
C ARG A 313 -3.06 10.09 1.29
N THR A 314 -3.97 9.61 2.08
CA THR A 314 -3.71 8.53 3.04
C THR A 314 -4.04 7.20 2.37
N VAL A 315 -3.06 6.35 2.18
CA VAL A 315 -3.25 4.97 1.69
C VAL A 315 -3.25 4.03 2.87
N THR A 316 -4.38 3.40 3.12
CA THR A 316 -4.54 2.49 4.27
C THR A 316 -4.06 1.09 3.91
N ILE A 317 -3.36 0.46 4.86
CA ILE A 317 -2.91 -0.93 4.74
C ILE A 317 -3.71 -1.80 5.69
N LYS A 318 -4.39 -2.82 5.15
CA LYS A 318 -5.19 -3.77 5.91
C LYS A 318 -4.53 -5.15 5.92
N ILE A 319 -4.44 -5.73 7.09
CA ILE A 319 -4.00 -7.12 7.26
C ILE A 319 -5.24 -7.94 7.60
N LEU A 320 -5.61 -8.84 6.70
CA LEU A 320 -6.85 -9.58 6.80
C LEU A 320 -6.74 -10.93 6.08
N PRO A 321 -6.55 -12.04 6.81
CA PRO A 321 -6.52 -13.36 6.21
C PRO A 321 -7.90 -13.74 5.66
N VAL A 322 -7.97 -14.26 4.44
CA VAL A 322 -9.21 -14.75 3.84
C VAL A 322 -9.63 -16.09 4.46
N GLY A 323 -10.91 -16.26 4.67
CA GLY A 323 -11.50 -17.52 5.13
C GLY A 323 -12.12 -18.35 4.01
N VAL A 324 -12.80 -19.43 4.40
CA VAL A 324 -13.54 -20.35 3.52
C VAL A 324 -15.02 -20.05 3.52
N HIS A 325 -15.73 -20.51 2.50
CA HIS A 325 -17.19 -20.42 2.43
C HIS A 325 -17.84 -21.59 3.15
N LEU A 326 -18.28 -21.37 4.38
CA LEU A 326 -18.76 -22.43 5.27
C LEU A 326 -19.99 -23.17 4.72
N GLU A 327 -20.97 -22.45 4.18
CA GLU A 327 -22.22 -23.05 3.69
C GLU A 327 -21.98 -23.96 2.48
N GLN A 328 -21.11 -23.53 1.58
CA GLN A 328 -20.71 -24.35 0.44
C GLN A 328 -20.05 -25.66 0.89
N LEU A 329 -19.08 -25.57 1.81
CA LEU A 329 -18.41 -26.77 2.35
C LEU A 329 -19.40 -27.71 3.03
N ARG A 330 -20.33 -27.16 3.82
CA ARG A 330 -21.38 -27.93 4.46
C ARG A 330 -22.36 -28.57 3.45
N SER A 331 -22.72 -27.85 2.40
CA SER A 331 -23.59 -28.38 1.35
C SER A 331 -22.96 -29.59 0.63
N VAL A 332 -21.66 -29.50 0.30
CA VAL A 332 -20.93 -30.60 -0.33
C VAL A 332 -20.77 -31.81 0.61
N LEU A 333 -20.56 -31.58 1.90
CA LEU A 333 -20.54 -32.66 2.89
C LEU A 333 -21.87 -33.38 3.04
N ASN A 334 -23.00 -32.73 2.71
CA ASN A 334 -24.34 -33.30 2.73
C ASN A 334 -24.70 -34.11 1.47
N LEU A 335 -23.93 -34.02 0.41
CA LEU A 335 -24.16 -34.75 -0.85
C LEU A 335 -24.09 -36.27 -0.62
N PRO A 336 -25.01 -37.06 -1.22
CA PRO A 336 -24.95 -38.53 -1.16
C PRO A 336 -23.63 -39.10 -1.68
N GLU A 337 -23.09 -38.53 -2.74
CA GLU A 337 -21.84 -38.90 -3.39
C GLU A 337 -20.64 -38.80 -2.43
N THR A 338 -20.62 -37.75 -1.58
CA THR A 338 -19.61 -37.61 -0.53
C THR A 338 -19.67 -38.76 0.46
N GLY A 339 -20.88 -39.13 0.90
CA GLY A 339 -21.08 -40.26 1.83
C GLY A 339 -20.63 -41.59 1.23
N VAL A 340 -20.99 -41.85 -0.03
CA VAL A 340 -20.56 -43.09 -0.76
C VAL A 340 -19.03 -43.11 -0.83
N LYS A 341 -18.41 -42.00 -1.19
CA LYS A 341 -16.94 -41.94 -1.30
C LYS A 341 -16.23 -42.10 0.04
N VAL A 342 -16.78 -41.54 1.11
CA VAL A 342 -16.26 -41.78 2.47
C VAL A 342 -16.32 -43.25 2.84
N ALA A 343 -17.45 -43.95 2.57
CA ALA A 343 -17.55 -45.38 2.84
C ALA A 343 -16.55 -46.21 2.04
N GLU A 344 -16.29 -45.88 0.76
CA GLU A 344 -15.24 -46.51 -0.03
C GLU A 344 -13.85 -46.33 0.59
N LEU A 345 -13.51 -45.13 1.00
CA LEU A 345 -12.20 -44.83 1.60
C LEU A 345 -12.02 -45.50 2.95
N LEU A 346 -13.07 -45.56 3.78
CA LEU A 346 -13.03 -46.32 5.04
C LEU A 346 -12.72 -47.80 4.80
N LYS A 347 -13.39 -48.40 3.83
CA LYS A 347 -13.12 -49.79 3.45
C LYS A 347 -11.69 -49.98 2.94
N GLN A 348 -11.16 -49.01 2.21
CA GLN A 348 -9.82 -49.08 1.65
C GLN A 348 -8.73 -48.93 2.71
N PHE A 349 -8.92 -48.06 3.70
CA PHE A 349 -7.88 -47.73 4.68
C PHE A 349 -8.21 -48.22 6.09
N CYS A 350 -9.38 -47.89 6.65
CA CYS A 350 -9.67 -48.15 8.06
C CYS A 350 -9.93 -49.62 8.35
N ASP A 351 -10.64 -50.34 7.45
CA ASP A 351 -10.86 -51.78 7.61
C ASP A 351 -9.55 -52.57 7.56
N GLN A 352 -8.48 -52.00 6.97
CA GLN A 352 -7.13 -52.54 6.94
C GLN A 352 -6.24 -52.04 8.06
N ASN A 353 -6.82 -51.33 9.06
CA ASN A 353 -6.12 -50.70 10.18
C ASN A 353 -4.97 -49.74 9.72
N ARG A 354 -5.22 -49.01 8.66
CA ARG A 354 -4.26 -48.03 8.10
C ARG A 354 -4.69 -46.63 8.39
N LEU A 355 -3.75 -45.78 8.80
CA LEU A 355 -3.93 -44.37 9.02
C LEU A 355 -3.55 -43.59 7.76
N MET A 356 -4.36 -42.60 7.39
CA MET A 356 -4.13 -41.79 6.20
C MET A 356 -3.52 -40.46 6.61
N LEU A 357 -2.31 -40.17 6.12
CA LEU A 357 -1.76 -38.79 6.00
C LEU A 357 -2.15 -38.26 4.64
N LEU A 358 -2.61 -37.01 4.59
CA LEU A 358 -3.14 -36.41 3.38
C LEU A 358 -2.36 -35.15 3.00
N GLY A 359 -1.86 -35.10 1.78
CA GLY A 359 -1.36 -33.91 1.11
C GLY A 359 -2.27 -33.53 -0.05
N VAL A 360 -2.61 -32.24 -0.18
CA VAL A 360 -3.37 -31.70 -1.29
C VAL A 360 -2.65 -30.45 -1.79
N ASP A 361 -2.09 -30.50 -2.99
CA ASP A 361 -1.28 -29.42 -3.53
C ASP A 361 -1.47 -29.28 -5.04
N ASP A 362 -1.25 -28.08 -5.57
CA ASP A 362 -1.03 -27.90 -7.00
C ASP A 362 0.38 -28.42 -7.36
N MET A 363 0.56 -28.99 -8.53
CA MET A 363 1.87 -29.48 -9.03
C MET A 363 2.77 -28.27 -9.36
N ASP A 364 3.31 -27.66 -8.32
CA ASP A 364 4.14 -26.46 -8.40
C ASP A 364 5.35 -26.59 -7.45
N ILE A 365 6.49 -26.05 -7.84
CA ILE A 365 7.75 -26.10 -7.09
C ILE A 365 7.62 -25.54 -5.66
N PHE A 366 6.75 -24.53 -5.48
CA PHE A 366 6.57 -23.87 -4.17
C PHE A 366 5.71 -24.68 -3.19
N LYS A 367 5.02 -25.70 -3.65
CA LYS A 367 4.12 -26.53 -2.81
C LYS A 367 4.85 -27.58 -2.00
N GLY A 368 6.13 -27.82 -2.29
CA GLY A 368 6.99 -28.69 -1.49
C GLY A 368 6.58 -30.17 -1.49
N ILE A 369 6.03 -30.67 -2.61
CA ILE A 369 5.63 -32.07 -2.73
C ILE A 369 6.83 -32.99 -2.56
N SER A 370 7.95 -32.72 -3.24
CA SER A 370 9.18 -33.49 -3.13
C SER A 370 9.71 -33.54 -1.69
N LEU A 371 9.72 -32.39 -0.99
CA LEU A 371 10.14 -32.32 0.41
C LEU A 371 9.24 -33.14 1.34
N LYS A 372 7.93 -33.13 1.08
CA LYS A 372 6.95 -33.94 1.81
C LYS A 372 7.19 -35.43 1.62
N LEU A 373 7.48 -35.85 0.39
CA LEU A 373 7.79 -37.24 0.06
C LEU A 373 9.08 -37.71 0.73
N LEU A 374 10.13 -36.85 0.74
CA LEU A 374 11.37 -37.13 1.46
C LEU A 374 11.15 -37.27 2.97
N ALA A 375 10.36 -36.38 3.57
CA ALA A 375 10.04 -36.44 4.98
C ALA A 375 9.21 -37.68 5.33
N PHE A 376 8.31 -38.12 4.46
CA PHE A 376 7.58 -39.35 4.66
C PHE A 376 8.48 -40.59 4.50
N GLU A 377 9.42 -40.57 3.56
CA GLU A 377 10.45 -41.63 3.46
C GLU A 377 11.28 -41.71 4.75
N GLN A 378 11.69 -40.56 5.28
CA GLN A 378 12.44 -40.47 6.52
C GLN A 378 11.65 -40.96 7.73
N LEU A 379 10.35 -40.64 7.82
CA LEU A 379 9.45 -41.24 8.82
C LEU A 379 9.47 -42.77 8.79
N LEU A 380 9.35 -43.37 7.62
CA LEU A 380 9.37 -44.82 7.48
C LEU A 380 10.73 -45.46 7.77
N MET A 381 11.84 -44.70 7.61
CA MET A 381 13.17 -45.14 8.01
C MET A 381 13.37 -45.09 9.53
N GLN A 382 13.05 -43.99 10.15
CA GLN A 382 13.28 -43.73 11.57
C GLN A 382 12.28 -44.44 12.47
N HIS A 383 11.05 -44.64 12.02
CA HIS A 383 9.91 -45.20 12.74
C HIS A 383 9.35 -46.47 12.04
N PRO A 384 10.04 -47.62 12.17
CA PRO A 384 9.62 -48.87 11.47
C PRO A 384 8.22 -49.34 11.88
N GLU A 385 7.70 -48.97 13.03
CA GLU A 385 6.34 -49.25 13.54
C GLU A 385 5.23 -48.72 12.64
N TRP A 386 5.49 -47.72 11.85
CA TRP A 386 4.52 -47.15 10.90
C TRP A 386 4.49 -47.89 9.56
N ARG A 387 5.47 -48.73 9.25
CA ARG A 387 5.47 -49.53 8.01
C ARG A 387 4.28 -50.48 8.02
N GLY A 388 3.52 -50.47 6.93
CA GLY A 388 2.28 -51.25 6.77
C GLY A 388 1.03 -50.59 7.41
N ARG A 389 1.20 -49.59 8.27
CA ARG A 389 0.13 -48.95 9.05
C ARG A 389 -0.23 -47.55 8.58
N VAL A 390 0.72 -46.80 8.00
CA VAL A 390 0.52 -45.41 7.55
C VAL A 390 0.60 -45.33 6.03
N VAL A 391 -0.31 -44.59 5.40
CA VAL A 391 -0.33 -44.32 3.97
C VAL A 391 -0.36 -42.83 3.76
N LEU A 392 0.56 -42.30 2.96
CA LEU A 392 0.50 -40.94 2.46
C LEU A 392 -0.31 -40.92 1.15
N VAL A 393 -1.46 -40.27 1.18
CA VAL A 393 -2.23 -39.96 -0.03
C VAL A 393 -1.86 -38.54 -0.44
N GLN A 394 -1.18 -38.38 -1.58
CA GLN A 394 -0.86 -37.10 -2.17
C GLN A 394 -1.79 -36.86 -3.36
N ILE A 395 -2.67 -35.89 -3.22
CA ILE A 395 -3.49 -35.35 -4.31
C ILE A 395 -2.70 -34.20 -4.94
N ALA A 396 -2.40 -34.35 -6.22
CA ALA A 396 -1.66 -33.36 -7.00
C ALA A 396 -2.60 -32.79 -8.07
N ASN A 397 -3.05 -31.55 -7.86
CA ASN A 397 -3.84 -30.85 -8.86
C ASN A 397 -2.93 -30.43 -10.04
N PRO A 398 -3.46 -30.37 -11.28
CA PRO A 398 -2.70 -29.89 -12.42
C PRO A 398 -2.11 -28.50 -12.17
N ALA A 399 -0.86 -28.32 -12.59
CA ALA A 399 -0.19 -27.04 -12.46
C ALA A 399 -0.92 -25.93 -13.21
N ARG A 400 -1.03 -24.76 -12.62
CA ARG A 400 -1.57 -23.55 -13.27
C ARG A 400 -0.56 -22.89 -14.20
N GLY A 401 0.74 -23.21 -14.06
CA GLY A 401 1.84 -22.79 -14.93
C GLY A 401 2.15 -23.81 -16.02
N ARG A 402 2.88 -23.38 -17.05
CA ARG A 402 3.44 -24.25 -18.08
C ARG A 402 4.94 -23.93 -18.17
N GLY A 403 5.81 -24.92 -17.98
CA GLY A 403 7.25 -24.72 -18.04
C GLY A 403 8.01 -26.02 -17.76
N LYS A 404 9.33 -25.95 -17.93
CA LYS A 404 10.22 -27.09 -17.60
C LYS A 404 10.16 -27.41 -16.11
N ASP A 405 10.08 -26.37 -15.28
CA ASP A 405 10.08 -26.49 -13.81
C ASP A 405 8.91 -27.33 -13.30
N VAL A 406 7.71 -27.15 -13.88
CA VAL A 406 6.53 -27.96 -13.54
C VAL A 406 6.73 -29.42 -13.93
N LYS A 407 7.29 -29.65 -15.11
CA LYS A 407 7.57 -31.00 -15.59
C LYS A 407 8.63 -31.70 -14.75
N GLU A 408 9.69 -30.95 -14.36
CA GLU A 408 10.75 -31.49 -13.50
C GLU A 408 10.21 -31.90 -12.13
N VAL A 409 9.35 -31.06 -11.49
CA VAL A 409 8.70 -31.40 -10.22
C VAL A 409 7.79 -32.62 -10.36
N GLN A 410 7.07 -32.74 -11.46
CA GLN A 410 6.22 -33.88 -11.75
C GLN A 410 7.04 -35.15 -11.91
N ASP A 411 8.07 -35.14 -12.76
CA ASP A 411 8.95 -36.27 -12.99
C ASP A 411 9.67 -36.72 -11.72
N GLU A 412 10.18 -35.76 -10.93
CA GLU A 412 10.81 -36.00 -9.62
C GLU A 412 9.83 -36.69 -8.66
N SER A 413 8.61 -36.17 -8.55
CA SER A 413 7.58 -36.71 -7.67
C SER A 413 7.26 -38.18 -8.04
N TYR A 414 7.13 -38.51 -9.33
CA TYR A 414 6.91 -39.88 -9.76
C TYR A 414 8.09 -40.81 -9.42
N VAL A 415 9.33 -40.32 -9.60
CA VAL A 415 10.53 -41.11 -9.26
C VAL A 415 10.57 -41.39 -7.76
N MET A 416 10.28 -40.38 -6.93
CA MET A 416 10.27 -40.54 -5.47
C MET A 416 9.18 -41.50 -5.01
N VAL A 417 7.96 -41.37 -5.52
CA VAL A 417 6.84 -42.24 -5.16
C VAL A 417 7.17 -43.68 -5.50
N ARG A 418 7.75 -43.95 -6.68
CA ARG A 418 8.20 -45.29 -7.09
C ARG A 418 9.25 -45.82 -6.10
N ARG A 419 10.29 -45.03 -5.82
CA ARG A 419 11.38 -45.43 -4.90
C ARG A 419 10.86 -45.78 -3.50
N ILE A 420 9.97 -44.97 -2.94
CA ILE A 420 9.40 -45.22 -1.60
C ILE A 420 8.53 -46.49 -1.62
N ASN A 421 7.71 -46.67 -2.64
CA ASN A 421 6.85 -47.81 -2.77
C ASN A 421 7.64 -49.11 -3.03
N GLU A 422 8.76 -49.07 -3.71
CA GLU A 422 9.67 -50.20 -3.90
C GLU A 422 10.43 -50.55 -2.59
N ALA A 423 10.84 -49.54 -1.84
CA ALA A 423 11.63 -49.75 -0.62
C ALA A 423 10.79 -50.26 0.58
N PHE A 424 9.57 -49.74 0.74
CA PHE A 424 8.72 -50.01 1.91
C PHE A 424 7.40 -50.68 1.60
N GLY A 425 7.07 -50.89 0.31
CA GLY A 425 5.84 -51.56 -0.09
C GLY A 425 5.85 -53.06 0.18
N GLN A 426 4.65 -53.61 0.33
CA GLN A 426 4.41 -55.04 0.54
C GLN A 426 3.18 -55.47 -0.29
N PRO A 427 2.97 -56.75 -0.55
CA PRO A 427 1.76 -57.20 -1.19
C PRO A 427 0.49 -56.69 -0.49
N GLY A 428 -0.31 -55.87 -1.21
CA GLY A 428 -1.50 -55.22 -0.65
C GLY A 428 -1.25 -53.94 0.12
N TYR A 429 -0.01 -53.45 0.24
CA TYR A 429 0.33 -52.18 0.90
C TYR A 429 1.23 -51.30 0.02
N GLN A 430 0.73 -50.14 -0.30
CA GLN A 430 1.50 -49.07 -0.95
C GLN A 430 1.64 -47.92 0.04
N PRO A 431 2.87 -47.54 0.47
CA PRO A 431 3.12 -46.45 1.38
C PRO A 431 2.64 -45.08 0.84
N VAL A 432 2.83 -44.84 -0.45
CA VAL A 432 2.43 -43.57 -1.09
C VAL A 432 1.45 -43.84 -2.22
N ILE A 433 0.32 -43.16 -2.18
CA ILE A 433 -0.69 -43.13 -3.26
C ILE A 433 -0.69 -41.71 -3.83
N LEU A 434 -0.17 -41.57 -5.07
CA LEU A 434 -0.19 -40.30 -5.79
C LEU A 434 -1.42 -40.25 -6.71
N ILE A 435 -2.25 -39.23 -6.54
CA ILE A 435 -3.43 -38.98 -7.37
C ILE A 435 -3.13 -37.73 -8.21
N ASP A 436 -2.67 -37.95 -9.43
CA ASP A 436 -2.33 -36.89 -10.41
C ASP A 436 -3.48 -36.70 -11.41
N ARG A 437 -4.62 -36.30 -10.91
CA ARG A 437 -5.79 -35.87 -11.67
C ARG A 437 -6.62 -34.87 -10.87
N PRO A 438 -7.35 -33.96 -11.51
CA PRO A 438 -8.31 -33.14 -10.82
C PRO A 438 -9.41 -34.00 -10.19
N LEU A 439 -9.60 -33.87 -8.89
CA LEU A 439 -10.70 -34.48 -8.16
C LEU A 439 -11.92 -33.58 -8.20
N GLN A 440 -13.11 -34.17 -8.25
CA GLN A 440 -14.35 -33.45 -7.99
C GLN A 440 -14.35 -32.96 -6.52
N PHE A 441 -15.05 -31.87 -6.25
CA PHE A 441 -14.99 -31.26 -4.93
C PHE A 441 -15.48 -32.21 -3.83
N TYR A 442 -16.55 -32.99 -4.08
CA TYR A 442 -17.04 -33.99 -3.15
C TYR A 442 -16.03 -35.12 -2.88
N GLU A 443 -15.25 -35.54 -3.91
CA GLU A 443 -14.19 -36.53 -3.71
C GLU A 443 -13.11 -35.97 -2.76
N ARG A 444 -12.65 -34.72 -2.98
CA ARG A 444 -11.65 -34.08 -2.14
C ARG A 444 -12.13 -33.95 -0.69
N MET A 445 -13.40 -33.57 -0.50
CA MET A 445 -13.99 -33.48 0.83
C MET A 445 -14.06 -34.85 1.53
N ALA A 446 -14.31 -35.92 0.81
CA ALA A 446 -14.30 -37.28 1.38
C ALA A 446 -12.89 -37.68 1.88
N TYR A 447 -11.83 -37.34 1.16
CA TYR A 447 -10.46 -37.55 1.64
C TYR A 447 -10.17 -36.76 2.92
N TYR A 448 -10.63 -35.51 3.01
CA TYR A 448 -10.48 -34.73 4.24
C TYR A 448 -11.20 -35.35 5.44
N VAL A 449 -12.41 -35.88 5.24
CA VAL A 449 -13.19 -36.53 6.31
C VAL A 449 -12.47 -37.75 6.88
N VAL A 450 -11.82 -38.56 6.04
CA VAL A 450 -11.16 -39.80 6.45
C VAL A 450 -9.74 -39.62 6.95
N ALA A 451 -9.02 -38.59 6.50
CA ALA A 451 -7.62 -38.36 6.82
C ALA A 451 -7.39 -38.10 8.33
N GLU A 452 -6.42 -38.81 8.91
CA GLU A 452 -6.02 -38.59 10.31
C GLU A 452 -5.28 -37.29 10.50
N CYS A 453 -4.39 -36.96 9.56
CA CYS A 453 -3.62 -35.71 9.58
C CYS A 453 -3.53 -35.13 8.17
N CYS A 454 -3.66 -33.81 8.05
CA CYS A 454 -3.41 -33.07 6.81
C CYS A 454 -2.06 -32.37 6.85
N LEU A 455 -1.26 -32.57 5.80
CA LEU A 455 0.11 -32.09 5.66
C LEU A 455 0.18 -30.99 4.60
N VAL A 456 0.54 -29.78 4.99
CA VAL A 456 0.74 -28.64 4.09
C VAL A 456 2.15 -28.10 4.26
N THR A 457 3.07 -28.57 3.41
CA THR A 457 4.51 -28.32 3.50
C THR A 457 5.00 -27.37 2.40
N ALA A 458 4.14 -26.46 1.94
CA ALA A 458 4.54 -25.47 0.95
C ALA A 458 5.70 -24.60 1.48
N VAL A 459 6.70 -24.39 0.64
CA VAL A 459 7.89 -23.59 0.99
C VAL A 459 7.60 -22.08 0.99
N ARG A 460 6.53 -21.69 0.29
CA ARG A 460 5.95 -20.34 0.32
C ARG A 460 4.55 -20.40 -0.27
N ASP A 461 3.59 -19.76 0.39
CA ASP A 461 2.21 -19.65 -0.14
C ASP A 461 1.52 -18.42 0.42
N GLY A 462 0.59 -17.83 -0.35
CA GLY A 462 -0.14 -16.64 0.04
C GLY A 462 -0.99 -16.86 1.29
N MET A 463 -2.00 -17.72 1.20
CA MET A 463 -2.87 -18.07 2.31
C MET A 463 -2.94 -19.58 2.55
N ASN A 464 -3.26 -20.36 1.53
CA ASN A 464 -3.54 -21.79 1.52
C ASN A 464 -4.75 -22.17 2.39
N LEU A 465 -5.89 -22.38 1.74
CA LEU A 465 -7.16 -22.68 2.45
C LEU A 465 -7.36 -24.16 2.76
N ILE A 466 -6.50 -25.05 2.30
CA ILE A 466 -6.61 -26.50 2.52
C ILE A 466 -6.72 -26.90 4.00
N PRO A 467 -5.92 -26.30 4.93
CA PRO A 467 -6.10 -26.56 6.34
C PRO A 467 -7.49 -26.19 6.88
N TYR A 468 -8.08 -25.12 6.36
CA TYR A 468 -9.41 -24.67 6.76
C TYR A 468 -10.51 -25.59 6.25
N GLU A 469 -10.44 -25.98 4.96
CA GLU A 469 -11.34 -26.98 4.36
C GLU A 469 -11.28 -28.30 5.14
N TYR A 470 -10.06 -28.77 5.46
CA TYR A 470 -9.85 -29.99 6.25
C TYR A 470 -10.52 -29.90 7.64
N VAL A 471 -10.32 -28.81 8.37
CA VAL A 471 -10.91 -28.63 9.70
C VAL A 471 -12.46 -28.67 9.63
N ILE A 472 -13.06 -28.03 8.64
CA ILE A 472 -14.53 -28.04 8.44
C ILE A 472 -15.01 -29.44 8.03
N ALA A 473 -14.28 -30.12 7.16
CA ALA A 473 -14.61 -31.49 6.76
C ALA A 473 -14.55 -32.47 7.95
N ARG A 474 -13.57 -32.33 8.85
CA ARG A 474 -13.44 -33.14 10.06
C ARG A 474 -14.53 -32.85 11.11
N GLN A 475 -15.13 -31.66 11.10
CA GLN A 475 -16.32 -31.39 11.88
C GLN A 475 -17.51 -32.22 11.38
N GLY A 476 -17.62 -32.46 10.07
CA GLY A 476 -18.60 -33.35 9.48
C GLY A 476 -20.06 -32.96 9.76
N ASN A 477 -20.93 -33.96 9.67
CA ASN A 477 -22.35 -33.86 9.97
C ASN A 477 -22.87 -35.23 10.52
N GLU A 478 -24.11 -35.29 11.01
CA GLU A 478 -24.70 -36.50 11.60
C GLU A 478 -24.72 -37.71 10.63
N LYS A 479 -24.93 -37.48 9.35
CA LYS A 479 -24.91 -38.55 8.33
C LYS A 479 -23.52 -39.17 8.17
N LEU A 480 -22.50 -38.32 8.08
CA LEU A 480 -21.12 -38.78 7.98
C LEU A 480 -20.66 -39.45 9.28
N ASP A 481 -21.13 -38.96 10.44
CA ASP A 481 -20.86 -39.60 11.74
C ASP A 481 -21.39 -41.02 11.81
N GLY A 482 -22.60 -41.25 11.27
CA GLY A 482 -23.16 -42.58 11.15
C GLY A 482 -22.29 -43.50 10.23
N ILE A 483 -21.77 -42.98 9.12
CA ILE A 483 -20.86 -43.73 8.22
C ILE A 483 -19.52 -44.00 8.91
N LEU A 484 -19.00 -43.07 9.69
CA LEU A 484 -17.75 -43.19 10.46
C LEU A 484 -17.90 -44.07 11.70
N GLY A 485 -19.10 -44.49 12.04
CA GLY A 485 -19.37 -45.25 13.25
C GLY A 485 -19.24 -44.44 14.55
N LEU A 486 -19.33 -43.12 14.46
CA LEU A 486 -19.22 -42.22 15.59
C LEU A 486 -20.59 -42.06 16.28
N GLY A 487 -20.62 -42.16 17.60
CA GLY A 487 -21.84 -41.90 18.37
C GLY A 487 -22.20 -40.41 18.41
N PRO A 488 -23.48 -40.07 18.77
CA PRO A 488 -23.95 -38.67 18.78
C PRO A 488 -23.16 -37.72 19.69
N SER A 489 -22.46 -38.28 20.69
CA SER A 489 -21.62 -37.51 21.64
C SER A 489 -20.12 -37.59 21.35
N ALA A 490 -19.73 -38.16 20.22
CA ALA A 490 -18.32 -38.29 19.88
C ALA A 490 -17.71 -36.91 19.59
N ARG A 491 -16.61 -36.59 20.27
CA ARG A 491 -15.86 -35.36 20.05
C ARG A 491 -15.08 -35.45 18.73
N LYS A 492 -15.11 -34.35 17.99
CA LYS A 492 -14.40 -34.25 16.70
C LYS A 492 -12.91 -34.06 16.93
N LYS A 493 -12.10 -34.61 16.05
CA LYS A 493 -10.64 -34.50 16.11
C LYS A 493 -10.03 -34.26 14.73
N SER A 494 -8.93 -33.56 14.70
CA SER A 494 -8.13 -33.33 13.51
C SER A 494 -6.70 -32.99 13.88
N MET A 495 -5.75 -33.35 13.02
CA MET A 495 -4.37 -32.97 13.15
C MET A 495 -3.87 -32.25 11.91
N LEU A 496 -3.07 -31.25 12.12
CA LEU A 496 -2.47 -30.43 11.06
C LEU A 496 -0.96 -30.30 11.28
N VAL A 497 -0.19 -30.64 10.25
CA VAL A 497 1.23 -30.27 10.13
C VAL A 497 1.32 -29.24 9.01
N VAL A 498 1.73 -28.03 9.36
CA VAL A 498 1.72 -26.89 8.44
C VAL A 498 3.07 -26.18 8.39
N SER A 499 3.45 -25.77 7.20
CA SER A 499 4.63 -24.93 7.01
C SER A 499 4.49 -23.60 7.74
N GLU A 500 5.58 -23.14 8.37
CA GLU A 500 5.65 -21.81 8.96
C GLU A 500 5.61 -20.67 7.93
N PHE A 501 5.81 -21.00 6.63
CA PHE A 501 5.89 -20.05 5.52
C PHE A 501 4.57 -19.87 4.75
N ILE A 502 3.46 -20.38 5.25
CA ILE A 502 2.14 -20.19 4.62
C ILE A 502 1.28 -19.21 5.43
N GLY A 503 0.43 -18.44 4.72
CA GLY A 503 -0.32 -17.36 5.33
C GLY A 503 -1.34 -17.78 6.39
N CYS A 504 -1.88 -18.99 6.34
CA CYS A 504 -2.80 -19.50 7.36
C CYS A 504 -2.11 -20.02 8.64
N SER A 505 -0.78 -20.22 8.63
CA SER A 505 -0.04 -20.76 9.77
C SER A 505 -0.20 -19.96 11.07
N PRO A 506 -0.13 -18.62 11.07
CA PRO A 506 -0.37 -17.82 12.27
C PRO A 506 -1.75 -18.00 12.89
N SER A 507 -2.77 -18.24 12.06
CA SER A 507 -4.17 -18.40 12.47
C SER A 507 -4.47 -19.77 13.10
N LEU A 508 -3.63 -20.77 12.84
CA LEU A 508 -3.79 -22.16 13.29
C LEU A 508 -2.85 -22.49 14.44
N SER A 509 -3.06 -21.83 15.58
CA SER A 509 -2.16 -21.94 16.75
C SER A 509 -2.06 -23.33 17.38
N GLY A 510 -2.95 -24.25 17.04
CA GLY A 510 -2.92 -25.67 17.45
C GLY A 510 -2.25 -26.61 16.43
N ALA A 511 -1.84 -26.13 15.28
CA ALA A 511 -1.13 -26.93 14.28
C ALA A 511 0.33 -27.15 14.67
N ILE A 512 0.93 -28.27 14.26
CA ILE A 512 2.36 -28.49 14.35
C ILE A 512 3.01 -27.72 13.21
N ARG A 513 3.82 -26.69 13.55
CA ARG A 513 4.52 -25.87 12.58
C ARG A 513 5.88 -26.42 12.27
N VAL A 514 6.21 -26.47 10.99
CA VAL A 514 7.47 -27.04 10.50
C VAL A 514 8.13 -26.13 9.48
N ASN A 515 9.45 -26.16 9.44
CA ASN A 515 10.23 -25.67 8.32
C ASN A 515 10.29 -26.79 7.26
N PRO A 516 9.68 -26.65 6.07
CA PRO A 516 9.65 -27.69 5.06
C PRO A 516 11.03 -28.15 4.57
N TRP A 517 12.06 -27.30 4.72
CA TRP A 517 13.43 -27.62 4.33
C TRP A 517 14.14 -28.53 5.33
N ASN A 518 13.63 -28.61 6.55
CA ASN A 518 14.13 -29.53 7.57
C ASN A 518 13.34 -30.84 7.52
N ILE A 519 13.82 -31.77 6.70
CA ILE A 519 13.17 -33.06 6.42
C ILE A 519 12.95 -33.87 7.69
N ASP A 520 13.94 -33.94 8.59
CA ASP A 520 13.84 -34.66 9.86
C ASP A 520 12.76 -34.05 10.76
N ALA A 521 12.72 -32.72 10.91
CA ALA A 521 11.68 -32.06 11.69
C ALA A 521 10.27 -32.27 11.13
N VAL A 522 10.13 -32.37 9.81
CA VAL A 522 8.84 -32.73 9.19
C VAL A 522 8.46 -34.18 9.45
N ALA A 523 9.42 -35.12 9.43
CA ALA A 523 9.19 -36.53 9.77
C ALA A 523 8.78 -36.67 11.25
N ASP A 524 9.49 -36.02 12.17
CA ASP A 524 9.16 -35.98 13.61
C ASP A 524 7.78 -35.37 13.87
N ALA A 525 7.40 -34.33 13.10
CA ALA A 525 6.08 -33.73 13.19
C ALA A 525 4.95 -34.67 12.71
N MET A 526 5.21 -35.47 11.67
CA MET A 526 4.27 -36.50 11.23
C MET A 526 4.09 -37.58 12.31
N ASP A 527 5.18 -38.06 12.90
CA ASP A 527 5.18 -39.01 14.01
C ASP A 527 4.41 -38.45 15.21
N SER A 528 4.77 -37.27 15.67
CA SER A 528 4.07 -36.57 16.77
C SER A 528 2.57 -36.38 16.49
N ALA A 529 2.17 -36.11 15.26
CA ALA A 529 0.76 -35.99 14.88
C ALA A 529 0.00 -37.30 14.94
N LEU A 530 0.65 -38.41 14.61
CA LEU A 530 0.09 -39.77 14.69
C LEU A 530 -0.04 -40.24 16.14
N GLU A 531 0.99 -40.02 16.96
CA GLU A 531 1.04 -40.46 18.37
C GLU A 531 0.27 -39.53 19.32
N MET A 532 -0.17 -38.34 18.87
CA MET A 532 -0.85 -37.35 19.73
C MET A 532 -2.02 -37.98 20.49
N PRO A 533 -2.12 -37.75 21.80
CA PRO A 533 -3.25 -38.23 22.59
C PRO A 533 -4.61 -37.72 22.07
N GLU A 534 -5.64 -38.57 22.05
CA GLU A 534 -6.97 -38.23 21.50
C GLU A 534 -7.57 -36.95 22.11
N GLY A 535 -7.43 -36.78 23.45
CA GLY A 535 -7.92 -35.58 24.14
C GLY A 535 -7.28 -34.29 23.61
N GLU A 536 -6.00 -34.34 23.26
CA GLU A 536 -5.30 -33.18 22.70
C GLU A 536 -5.69 -32.92 21.24
N LYS A 537 -5.87 -33.97 20.41
CA LYS A 537 -6.40 -33.85 19.05
C LYS A 537 -7.78 -33.15 19.05
N VAL A 538 -8.63 -33.48 20.03
CA VAL A 538 -9.94 -32.83 20.20
C VAL A 538 -9.80 -31.36 20.53
N LEU A 539 -8.99 -31.00 21.52
CA LEU A 539 -8.78 -29.59 21.91
C LEU A 539 -8.24 -28.72 20.77
N ARG A 540 -7.29 -29.30 20.03
CA ARG A 540 -6.71 -28.60 18.85
C ARG A 540 -7.77 -28.40 17.77
N HIS A 541 -8.58 -29.44 17.51
CA HIS A 541 -9.68 -29.33 16.54
C HIS A 541 -10.71 -28.27 16.94
N GLU A 542 -11.18 -28.27 18.17
CA GLU A 542 -12.16 -27.30 18.69
C GLU A 542 -11.64 -25.86 18.52
N LYS A 543 -10.36 -25.63 18.82
CA LYS A 543 -9.71 -24.32 18.66
C LYS A 543 -9.65 -23.87 17.20
N HIS A 544 -9.22 -24.76 16.30
CA HIS A 544 -9.17 -24.48 14.87
C HIS A 544 -10.55 -24.25 14.29
N HIS A 545 -11.50 -25.13 14.59
CA HIS A 545 -12.88 -25.02 14.12
C HIS A 545 -13.55 -23.71 14.57
N LYS A 546 -13.36 -23.30 15.82
CA LYS A 546 -13.86 -22.02 16.33
C LYS A 546 -13.31 -20.85 15.51
N TYR A 547 -11.98 -20.83 15.26
CA TYR A 547 -11.36 -19.76 14.48
C TYR A 547 -11.89 -19.72 13.05
N VAL A 548 -11.85 -20.86 12.33
CA VAL A 548 -12.27 -20.95 10.91
C VAL A 548 -13.75 -20.60 10.76
N SER A 549 -14.59 -20.99 11.71
CA SER A 549 -16.04 -20.70 11.66
C SER A 549 -16.39 -19.24 11.93
N THR A 550 -15.54 -18.51 12.65
CA THR A 550 -15.78 -17.08 12.93
C THR A 550 -15.09 -16.14 11.93
N HIS A 551 -14.10 -16.63 11.19
CA HIS A 551 -13.32 -15.84 10.22
C HIS A 551 -13.48 -16.45 8.82
N ASP A 552 -14.70 -16.48 8.35
CA ASP A 552 -15.05 -16.99 7.03
C ASP A 552 -14.83 -15.91 5.92
N VAL A 553 -15.14 -16.26 4.69
CA VAL A 553 -14.99 -15.36 3.55
C VAL A 553 -15.93 -14.15 3.64
N GLY A 554 -17.10 -14.29 4.30
CA GLY A 554 -18.04 -13.19 4.51
C GLY A 554 -17.50 -12.15 5.49
N TYR A 555 -16.94 -12.60 6.61
CA TYR A 555 -16.23 -11.73 7.55
C TYR A 555 -15.09 -10.96 6.86
N TRP A 556 -14.28 -11.66 6.07
CA TRP A 556 -13.19 -11.06 5.31
C TRP A 556 -13.68 -9.96 4.36
N ALA A 557 -14.71 -10.25 3.58
CA ALA A 557 -15.23 -9.32 2.59
C ALA A 557 -15.86 -8.07 3.23
N ASN A 558 -16.73 -8.27 4.25
CA ASN A 558 -17.38 -7.19 4.99
C ASN A 558 -16.35 -6.27 5.66
N SER A 559 -15.34 -6.86 6.32
CA SER A 559 -14.29 -6.08 6.99
C SER A 559 -13.48 -5.24 6.00
N PHE A 560 -13.20 -5.76 4.80
CA PHE A 560 -12.47 -5.00 3.78
C PHE A 560 -13.31 -3.87 3.20
N LEU A 561 -14.57 -4.12 2.85
CA LEU A 561 -15.46 -3.11 2.28
C LEU A 561 -15.77 -1.97 3.27
N GLN A 562 -15.98 -2.28 4.55
CA GLN A 562 -16.18 -1.27 5.59
C GLN A 562 -14.95 -0.36 5.77
N ASP A 563 -13.74 -0.94 5.72
CA ASP A 563 -12.52 -0.13 5.81
C ASP A 563 -12.28 0.69 4.53
N LEU A 564 -12.65 0.17 3.36
CA LEU A 564 -12.60 0.90 2.10
C LEU A 564 -13.55 2.10 2.12
N GLU A 565 -14.78 1.90 2.55
CA GLU A 565 -15.78 2.97 2.73
C GLU A 565 -15.24 4.07 3.64
N ARG A 566 -14.76 3.70 4.84
CA ARG A 566 -14.21 4.65 5.82
C ARG A 566 -13.05 5.45 5.24
N THR A 567 -12.11 4.78 4.56
CA THR A 567 -10.96 5.44 3.94
C THR A 567 -11.38 6.42 2.84
N CYS A 568 -12.39 6.06 2.05
CA CYS A 568 -12.88 6.90 0.96
C CYS A 568 -13.64 8.14 1.46
N LEU A 569 -14.32 8.08 2.60
CA LEU A 569 -14.99 9.24 3.21
C LEU A 569 -13.99 10.36 3.53
N ASP A 570 -12.80 10.04 4.00
CA ASP A 570 -11.76 11.02 4.28
C ASP A 570 -11.22 11.68 3.00
N HIS A 571 -11.13 10.92 1.89
CA HIS A 571 -10.64 11.43 0.62
C HIS A 571 -11.67 12.31 -0.11
N SER A 572 -12.96 12.09 0.08
CA SER A 572 -14.02 12.84 -0.59
C SER A 572 -14.01 14.33 -0.25
N ARG A 573 -13.49 14.69 0.93
CA ARG A 573 -13.41 16.07 1.45
C ARG A 573 -12.22 16.85 0.91
N ARG A 574 -11.23 16.21 0.27
CA ARG A 574 -9.99 16.85 -0.20
C ARG A 574 -10.11 17.28 -1.66
N ARG A 575 -9.41 18.36 -2.04
CA ARG A 575 -9.25 18.75 -3.44
C ARG A 575 -8.14 17.92 -4.08
N CYS A 576 -8.47 17.21 -5.16
CA CYS A 576 -7.56 16.26 -5.81
C CYS A 576 -7.20 16.70 -7.22
N TRP A 577 -5.90 16.65 -7.57
CA TRP A 577 -5.37 16.90 -8.92
C TRP A 577 -4.48 15.77 -9.37
N GLY A 578 -4.62 15.39 -10.64
CA GLY A 578 -3.73 14.40 -11.24
C GLY A 578 -2.47 15.06 -11.81
N ILE A 579 -1.31 14.52 -11.46
CA ILE A 579 0.00 14.99 -11.93
C ILE A 579 0.80 13.81 -12.50
N GLY A 580 1.54 14.04 -13.59
CA GLY A 580 2.44 13.07 -14.20
C GLY A 580 1.87 12.35 -15.43
N PHE A 581 2.72 11.58 -16.10
CA PHE A 581 2.40 10.86 -17.34
C PHE A 581 2.65 9.37 -17.19
N GLY A 582 1.91 8.56 -17.98
CA GLY A 582 2.07 7.12 -17.99
C GLY A 582 1.87 6.48 -16.62
N LEU A 583 2.77 5.60 -16.22
CA LEU A 583 2.78 4.93 -14.91
C LEU A 583 3.37 5.78 -13.77
N ARG A 584 3.92 6.96 -14.07
CA ARG A 584 4.35 7.95 -13.06
C ARG A 584 3.21 8.89 -12.65
N PHE A 585 1.99 8.64 -13.10
CA PHE A 585 0.80 9.41 -12.70
C PHE A 585 0.51 9.20 -11.22
N ARG A 586 0.16 10.28 -10.55
CA ARG A 586 -0.26 10.31 -9.14
C ARG A 586 -1.28 11.40 -8.92
N VAL A 587 -2.09 11.24 -7.89
CA VAL A 587 -3.03 12.27 -7.44
C VAL A 587 -2.44 12.97 -6.22
N VAL A 588 -2.42 14.29 -6.29
CA VAL A 588 -2.09 15.16 -5.16
C VAL A 588 -3.40 15.62 -4.52
N ALA A 589 -3.55 15.39 -3.23
CA ALA A 589 -4.70 15.83 -2.46
C ALA A 589 -4.30 16.98 -1.53
N LEU A 590 -5.04 18.09 -1.59
CA LEU A 590 -4.81 19.26 -0.76
C LEU A 590 -6.04 19.50 0.13
N ASP A 591 -5.83 20.12 1.28
CA ASP A 591 -6.91 20.55 2.16
C ASP A 591 -7.84 21.53 1.40
N PRO A 592 -9.17 21.47 1.58
CA PRO A 592 -10.10 22.42 0.97
C PRO A 592 -9.80 23.87 1.31
N ASN A 593 -9.27 24.13 2.50
CA ASN A 593 -8.93 25.45 3.00
C ASN A 593 -7.52 25.93 2.55
N PHE A 594 -6.75 25.08 1.88
CA PHE A 594 -5.44 25.43 1.35
C PHE A 594 -5.57 26.31 0.13
N LYS A 595 -5.16 27.57 0.26
CA LYS A 595 -5.33 28.61 -0.76
C LYS A 595 -4.08 29.49 -0.92
N LYS A 596 -3.99 30.17 -2.06
CA LYS A 596 -2.94 31.16 -2.27
C LYS A 596 -3.07 32.29 -1.26
N LEU A 597 -1.97 32.73 -0.68
CA LEU A 597 -1.94 33.83 0.25
C LEU A 597 -2.26 35.16 -0.47
N ALA A 598 -3.32 35.81 -0.08
CA ALA A 598 -3.67 37.15 -0.57
C ALA A 598 -2.81 38.19 0.16
N VAL A 599 -1.94 38.86 -0.59
CA VAL A 599 -0.99 39.84 -0.05
C VAL A 599 -1.72 41.01 0.61
N GLU A 600 -2.82 41.46 0.02
CA GLU A 600 -3.64 42.57 0.52
C GLU A 600 -4.25 42.23 1.91
N HIS A 601 -4.71 41.00 2.07
CA HIS A 601 -5.25 40.56 3.37
C HIS A 601 -4.17 40.51 4.44
N LEU A 602 -2.99 40.00 4.10
CA LEU A 602 -1.85 39.95 5.01
C LEU A 602 -1.40 41.36 5.43
N VAL A 603 -1.24 42.29 4.46
CA VAL A 603 -0.84 43.65 4.73
C VAL A 603 -1.89 44.39 5.55
N SER A 604 -3.18 44.18 5.30
CA SER A 604 -4.27 44.71 6.10
C SER A 604 -4.23 44.21 7.55
N ALA A 605 -3.99 42.90 7.75
CA ALA A 605 -3.82 42.32 9.07
C ALA A 605 -2.58 42.91 9.80
N TYR A 606 -1.45 42.99 9.08
CA TYR A 606 -0.21 43.55 9.62
C TYR A 606 -0.36 44.98 10.12
N ARG A 607 -1.10 45.83 9.38
CA ARG A 607 -1.37 47.23 9.78
C ARG A 607 -2.24 47.38 11.04
N ARG A 608 -3.13 46.40 11.29
CA ARG A 608 -4.07 46.46 12.44
C ARG A 608 -3.47 45.94 13.74
N THR A 609 -2.41 45.16 13.64
CA THR A 609 -1.84 44.38 14.75
C THR A 609 -0.63 45.09 15.34
N THR A 610 -0.33 44.81 16.62
CA THR A 610 0.71 45.47 17.40
C THR A 610 1.77 44.55 17.98
N THR A 611 1.49 43.26 18.09
CA THR A 611 2.44 42.29 18.63
C THR A 611 2.61 41.16 17.63
N ARG A 612 3.65 41.27 16.79
CA ARG A 612 3.80 40.43 15.60
C ARG A 612 4.96 39.48 15.72
N ILE A 613 4.73 38.20 15.37
CA ILE A 613 5.76 37.16 15.22
C ILE A 613 5.92 36.84 13.74
N ILE A 614 7.15 36.85 13.25
CA ILE A 614 7.49 36.50 11.88
C ILE A 614 8.60 35.45 11.90
N LEU A 615 8.26 34.24 11.50
CA LEU A 615 9.16 33.09 11.43
C LEU A 615 9.45 32.77 9.96
N LEU A 616 10.69 32.90 9.57
CA LEU A 616 11.13 32.70 8.18
C LEU A 616 12.17 31.59 8.10
N ASP A 617 11.94 30.60 7.28
CA ASP A 617 13.00 29.69 6.85
C ASP A 617 13.91 30.37 5.82
N TYR A 618 15.14 29.88 5.68
CA TYR A 618 16.14 30.50 4.80
C TYR A 618 16.27 29.75 3.47
N ASP A 619 16.70 28.49 3.52
CA ASP A 619 16.99 27.68 2.32
C ASP A 619 15.70 27.22 1.64
N GLY A 620 15.49 27.54 0.37
CA GLY A 620 14.26 27.24 -0.38
C GLY A 620 13.13 28.24 -0.15
N THR A 621 13.23 29.08 0.86
CA THR A 621 12.24 30.10 1.25
C THR A 621 12.68 31.50 0.85
N LEU A 622 13.68 32.06 1.51
CA LEU A 622 14.27 33.37 1.15
C LEU A 622 15.35 33.25 0.06
N MET A 623 16.00 32.09 0.00
CA MET A 623 17.04 31.78 -0.98
C MET A 623 16.58 30.57 -1.81
N PRO A 624 16.48 30.67 -3.13
CA PRO A 624 16.14 29.51 -3.97
C PRO A 624 17.11 28.34 -3.76
N GLN A 625 16.61 27.12 -3.68
CA GLN A 625 17.43 25.92 -3.52
C GLN A 625 18.43 25.73 -4.66
N THR A 626 18.06 26.15 -5.88
CA THR A 626 18.89 26.06 -7.08
C THR A 626 19.99 27.13 -7.19
N SER A 627 20.09 28.03 -6.21
CA SER A 627 21.08 29.11 -6.24
C SER A 627 22.49 28.59 -5.96
N PHE A 628 23.44 28.92 -6.82
CA PHE A 628 24.87 28.58 -6.65
C PHE A 628 25.50 29.31 -5.44
N GLY A 629 25.07 30.54 -5.16
CA GLY A 629 25.51 31.30 -3.97
C GLY A 629 24.49 31.13 -2.86
N LYS A 630 24.91 30.56 -1.74
CA LYS A 630 24.02 30.35 -0.58
C LYS A 630 23.99 31.54 0.41
N SER A 631 24.85 32.55 0.22
CA SER A 631 24.91 33.77 1.05
C SER A 631 23.77 34.77 0.71
N PRO A 632 23.23 35.47 1.68
CA PRO A 632 22.16 36.45 1.45
C PRO A 632 22.66 37.64 0.60
N SER A 633 21.77 38.13 -0.25
CA SER A 633 22.02 39.38 -0.97
C SER A 633 21.95 40.57 -0.03
N SER A 634 22.65 41.70 -0.36
CA SER A 634 22.51 42.94 0.39
C SER A 634 21.06 43.38 0.52
N LYS A 635 20.27 43.22 -0.55
CA LYS A 635 18.84 43.55 -0.54
C LYS A 635 18.05 42.70 0.47
N THR A 636 18.38 41.44 0.64
CA THR A 636 17.73 40.55 1.64
C THR A 636 18.09 41.02 3.05
N ILE A 637 19.35 41.39 3.27
CA ILE A 637 19.83 41.91 4.55
C ILE A 637 19.12 43.23 4.91
N ASP A 638 19.06 44.18 3.96
CA ASP A 638 18.39 45.50 4.16
C ASP A 638 16.90 45.33 4.48
N MET A 639 16.21 44.42 3.77
CA MET A 639 14.81 44.10 3.98
C MET A 639 14.54 43.53 5.39
N LEU A 640 15.37 42.56 5.84
CA LEU A 640 15.23 41.95 7.17
C LEU A 640 15.58 42.98 8.27
N ASN A 641 16.56 43.85 8.03
CA ASN A 641 16.90 44.93 8.94
C ASN A 641 15.77 45.94 9.10
N SER A 642 15.16 46.37 8.00
CA SER A 642 14.01 47.28 8.04
C SER A 642 12.87 46.68 8.86
N LEU A 643 12.51 45.42 8.56
CA LEU A 643 11.42 44.70 9.22
C LEU A 643 11.68 44.48 10.72
N SER A 644 12.93 44.19 11.12
CA SER A 644 13.32 43.91 12.51
C SER A 644 13.57 45.16 13.35
N ARG A 645 13.64 46.33 12.74
CA ARG A 645 13.73 47.64 13.48
C ARG A 645 12.41 48.05 14.14
N ASP A 646 11.29 47.61 13.61
CA ASP A 646 9.97 47.83 14.22
C ASP A 646 9.89 47.05 15.54
N GLN A 647 9.73 47.79 16.65
CA GLN A 647 9.67 47.21 17.99
C GLN A 647 8.44 46.33 18.21
N ASN A 648 7.42 46.44 17.38
CA ASN A 648 6.23 45.59 17.37
C ASN A 648 6.48 44.24 16.68
N ASN A 649 7.60 44.11 16.00
CA ASN A 649 7.95 42.88 15.25
C ASN A 649 8.99 42.06 15.99
N MET A 650 8.71 40.76 16.14
CA MET A 650 9.70 39.75 16.51
C MET A 650 9.99 38.90 15.28
N VAL A 651 11.09 39.24 14.60
CA VAL A 651 11.48 38.56 13.36
C VAL A 651 12.54 37.53 13.65
N PHE A 652 12.30 36.26 13.27
CA PHE A 652 13.24 35.15 13.44
C PHE A 652 13.53 34.48 12.11
N LEU A 653 14.81 34.26 11.87
CA LEU A 653 15.30 33.39 10.80
C LEU A 653 15.63 32.01 11.38
N VAL A 654 14.93 30.99 10.91
CA VAL A 654 15.10 29.60 11.36
C VAL A 654 15.77 28.79 10.26
N SER A 655 17.00 28.31 10.51
CA SER A 655 17.80 27.66 9.47
C SER A 655 18.46 26.36 9.94
N THR A 656 18.80 25.53 8.98
CA THR A 656 19.62 24.33 9.18
C THR A 656 21.12 24.61 9.25
N LYS A 657 21.52 25.85 8.96
CA LYS A 657 22.95 26.27 8.93
C LYS A 657 23.56 26.34 10.33
N LYS A 658 24.91 26.28 10.35
CA LYS A 658 25.68 26.46 11.57
C LYS A 658 25.51 27.89 12.12
N ARG A 659 25.56 28.04 13.45
CA ARG A 659 25.45 29.36 14.08
C ARG A 659 26.52 30.33 13.60
N SER A 660 27.78 29.89 13.42
CA SER A 660 28.86 30.70 12.91
C SER A 660 28.59 31.29 11.52
N THR A 661 27.98 30.51 10.64
CA THR A 661 27.59 30.97 9.30
C THR A 661 26.50 32.02 9.33
N LEU A 662 25.47 31.83 10.21
CA LEU A 662 24.41 32.81 10.35
C LEU A 662 24.91 34.09 11.02
N GLU A 663 25.84 34.00 11.97
CA GLU A 663 26.50 35.18 12.57
C GLU A 663 27.24 36.01 11.55
N GLU A 664 28.02 35.37 10.68
CA GLU A 664 28.76 36.04 9.63
C GLU A 664 27.79 36.73 8.64
N TRP A 665 26.78 36.00 8.16
CA TRP A 665 25.86 36.47 7.13
C TRP A 665 24.95 37.64 7.59
N PHE A 666 24.50 37.60 8.84
CA PHE A 666 23.54 38.55 9.40
C PHE A 666 24.17 39.44 10.47
N SER A 667 25.50 39.62 10.43
CA SER A 667 26.26 40.46 11.36
C SER A 667 25.81 41.92 11.38
N SER A 668 25.17 42.40 10.33
CA SER A 668 24.64 43.76 10.23
C SER A 668 23.18 43.91 10.70
N CYS A 669 22.53 42.80 11.15
CA CYS A 669 21.13 42.82 11.61
C CYS A 669 21.07 42.77 13.14
N ASP A 670 20.87 43.96 13.78
CA ASP A 670 20.97 44.11 15.24
C ASP A 670 19.78 43.46 16.00
N ASN A 671 18.57 43.55 15.45
CA ASN A 671 17.34 43.10 16.10
C ASN A 671 16.76 41.78 15.51
N LEU A 672 17.47 41.15 14.56
CA LEU A 672 17.05 39.93 13.98
C LEU A 672 17.35 38.75 14.92
N GLY A 673 16.33 37.97 15.26
CA GLY A 673 16.48 36.72 15.96
C GLY A 673 16.97 35.63 15.02
N LEU A 674 17.88 34.75 15.49
CA LEU A 674 18.46 33.67 14.72
C LEU A 674 18.26 32.32 15.42
N ALA A 675 17.82 31.34 14.68
CA ALA A 675 17.76 29.96 15.14
C ALA A 675 18.58 29.06 14.19
N ALA A 676 19.63 28.46 14.73
CA ALA A 676 20.60 27.66 14.00
C ALA A 676 20.41 26.15 14.26
N GLU A 677 20.91 25.31 13.34
CA GLU A 677 20.88 23.85 13.44
C GLU A 677 19.48 23.30 13.82
N HIS A 678 18.46 23.62 13.01
CA HIS A 678 17.05 23.27 13.22
C HIS A 678 16.45 23.80 14.53
N GLY A 679 17.03 24.85 15.11
CA GLY A 679 16.53 25.43 16.34
C GLY A 679 17.15 24.83 17.61
N TYR A 680 18.25 24.09 17.50
CA TYR A 680 19.01 23.69 18.66
C TYR A 680 19.59 24.91 19.37
N PHE A 681 20.14 25.87 18.60
CA PHE A 681 20.62 27.14 19.08
C PHE A 681 19.65 28.27 18.73
N LEU A 682 19.36 29.13 19.71
CA LEU A 682 18.48 30.30 19.57
C LEU A 682 19.19 31.53 20.07
N ARG A 683 19.14 32.63 19.32
CA ARG A 683 19.62 33.95 19.72
C ARG A 683 18.54 34.98 19.42
N LEU A 684 18.12 35.70 20.44
CA LEU A 684 17.01 36.65 20.34
C LEU A 684 17.37 37.95 19.59
N LYS A 685 18.57 38.44 19.75
CA LYS A 685 19.15 39.64 19.10
C LYS A 685 20.65 39.48 18.98
N ARG A 686 21.32 40.37 18.26
CA ARG A 686 22.77 40.35 18.04
C ARG A 686 23.59 40.32 19.31
N ASP A 687 23.22 41.15 20.28
CA ASP A 687 23.96 41.30 21.55
C ASP A 687 23.61 40.27 22.62
N ALA A 688 22.63 39.37 22.33
CA ALA A 688 22.24 38.29 23.21
C ALA A 688 23.16 37.07 23.02
N GLU A 689 23.37 36.30 24.08
CA GLU A 689 24.07 35.04 24.00
C GLU A 689 23.21 33.97 23.32
N TRP A 690 23.86 32.97 22.75
CA TRP A 690 23.17 31.81 22.20
C TRP A 690 22.66 30.89 23.32
N GLU A 691 21.37 30.69 23.34
CA GLU A 691 20.69 29.71 24.19
C GLU A 691 20.57 28.36 23.47
N THR A 692 20.58 27.28 24.23
CA THR A 692 20.27 25.95 23.73
C THR A 692 18.81 25.61 24.07
N CYS A 693 18.02 25.25 23.04
CA CYS A 693 16.61 24.90 23.23
C CYS A 693 16.40 23.50 23.81
N VAL A 694 17.43 22.66 23.81
CA VAL A 694 17.40 21.27 24.32
C VAL A 694 18.58 21.11 25.28
N PRO A 695 18.46 20.36 26.40
CA PRO A 695 19.61 20.03 27.24
C PRO A 695 20.76 19.47 26.41
N VAL A 696 21.99 19.83 26.77
CA VAL A 696 23.20 19.35 26.09
C VAL A 696 23.20 17.82 26.15
N THR A 697 22.99 17.18 25.01
CA THR A 697 23.04 15.73 24.85
C THR A 697 24.46 15.27 24.59
N ASP A 698 24.79 14.06 25.05
CA ASP A 698 26.03 13.38 24.70
C ASP A 698 26.17 13.29 23.17
N ARG A 699 27.35 13.57 22.65
CA ARG A 699 27.66 13.56 21.20
C ARG A 699 28.44 12.31 20.79
N SER A 700 28.57 11.32 21.68
CA SER A 700 29.31 10.07 21.41
C SER A 700 28.75 9.30 20.21
N TRP A 701 27.46 9.41 19.93
CA TRP A 701 26.82 8.82 18.74
C TRP A 701 27.45 9.28 17.42
N LYS A 702 28.07 10.46 17.34
CA LYS A 702 28.81 10.90 16.14
C LYS A 702 29.98 9.99 15.82
N GLN A 703 30.67 9.47 16.86
CA GLN A 703 31.78 8.52 16.66
C GLN A 703 31.29 7.19 16.07
N ILE A 704 29.99 6.90 16.18
CA ILE A 704 29.36 5.72 15.57
C ILE A 704 28.89 6.05 14.15
N ALA A 705 28.24 7.21 13.95
CA ALA A 705 27.67 7.63 12.67
C ALA A 705 28.72 7.98 11.61
N GLU A 706 29.78 8.71 12.02
CA GLU A 706 30.79 9.21 11.09
C GLU A 706 31.53 8.12 10.30
N PRO A 707 31.99 7.00 10.91
CA PRO A 707 32.64 5.92 10.17
C PRO A 707 31.71 5.28 9.16
N VAL A 708 30.41 5.13 9.49
CA VAL A 708 29.41 4.61 8.55
C VAL A 708 29.28 5.56 7.36
N MET A 709 29.10 6.85 7.60
CA MET A 709 28.99 7.85 6.52
C MET A 709 30.25 7.91 5.67
N LYS A 710 31.45 7.78 6.27
CA LYS A 710 32.72 7.73 5.52
C LYS A 710 32.77 6.57 4.54
N THR A 711 32.32 5.38 4.95
CA THR A 711 32.27 4.21 4.06
C THR A 711 31.39 4.50 2.82
N TYR A 712 30.26 5.16 3.00
CA TYR A 712 29.41 5.54 1.88
C TYR A 712 30.01 6.69 1.05
N THR A 713 30.73 7.60 1.68
CA THR A 713 31.44 8.68 0.94
C THR A 713 32.54 8.12 0.04
N GLU A 714 33.29 7.14 0.53
CA GLU A 714 34.34 6.49 -0.26
C GLU A 714 33.79 5.71 -1.47
N THR A 715 32.55 5.24 -1.39
CA THR A 715 31.91 4.46 -2.45
C THR A 715 30.99 5.29 -3.35
N THR A 716 30.79 6.59 -3.06
CA THR A 716 29.88 7.47 -3.80
C THR A 716 30.62 8.72 -4.23
N ASP A 717 31.09 8.74 -5.47
CA ASP A 717 31.79 9.92 -6.05
C ASP A 717 30.87 11.15 -6.04
N GLY A 718 31.42 12.29 -5.64
CA GLY A 718 30.68 13.55 -5.49
C GLY A 718 29.88 13.68 -4.17
N SER A 719 29.96 12.70 -3.25
CA SER A 719 29.35 12.85 -1.93
C SER A 719 30.31 13.47 -0.92
N THR A 720 29.76 14.17 0.06
CA THR A 720 30.51 14.89 1.10
C THR A 720 29.88 14.71 2.47
N ILE A 721 30.68 14.85 3.53
CA ILE A 721 30.22 14.87 4.92
C ILE A 721 30.40 16.27 5.47
N GLU A 722 29.33 16.86 5.99
CA GLU A 722 29.35 18.09 6.76
C GLU A 722 29.15 17.76 8.24
N ASP A 723 30.19 18.02 9.05
CA ASP A 723 30.07 17.96 10.51
C ASP A 723 29.61 19.32 11.05
N LYS A 724 28.41 19.36 11.63
CA LYS A 724 27.86 20.52 12.38
C LYS A 724 28.11 20.32 13.86
N GLU A 725 27.82 21.33 14.69
CA GLU A 725 28.01 21.17 16.15
C GLU A 725 27.12 20.09 16.74
N THR A 726 25.86 20.00 16.32
CA THR A 726 24.84 19.09 16.88
C THR A 726 24.39 18.03 15.94
N ALA A 727 24.73 18.09 14.66
CA ALA A 727 24.32 17.17 13.62
C ALA A 727 25.50 16.73 12.76
N ILE A 728 25.35 15.65 12.01
CA ILE A 728 26.26 15.25 10.94
C ILE A 728 25.42 14.98 9.68
N VAL A 729 25.84 15.49 8.55
CA VAL A 729 25.11 15.45 7.28
C VAL A 729 25.97 14.81 6.21
N TRP A 730 25.45 13.80 5.56
CA TRP A 730 26.01 13.23 4.34
C TRP A 730 25.23 13.77 3.14
N SER A 731 25.91 14.52 2.26
CA SER A 731 25.32 15.13 1.07
C SER A 731 25.78 14.40 -0.19
N TYR A 732 24.85 14.22 -1.15
CA TYR A 732 25.10 13.66 -2.47
C TYR A 732 24.66 14.61 -3.59
N GLU A 733 24.66 15.92 -3.31
CA GLU A 733 24.20 16.96 -4.25
C GLU A 733 25.01 16.94 -5.56
N ASP A 734 26.32 16.69 -5.46
CA ASP A 734 27.24 16.63 -6.60
C ASP A 734 27.48 15.20 -7.14
N ALA A 735 26.84 14.19 -6.58
CA ALA A 735 26.91 12.81 -7.04
C ALA A 735 25.94 12.52 -8.19
N ASP A 736 26.11 11.36 -8.85
CA ASP A 736 25.10 10.87 -9.79
C ASP A 736 23.74 10.77 -9.07
N PRO A 737 22.67 11.45 -9.57
CA PRO A 737 21.41 11.55 -8.84
C PRO A 737 20.72 10.21 -8.54
N ASP A 738 20.79 9.25 -9.47
CA ASP A 738 20.17 7.95 -9.30
C ASP A 738 20.98 7.08 -8.33
N PHE A 739 22.30 7.07 -8.49
CA PHE A 739 23.20 6.32 -7.62
C PHE A 739 23.24 6.93 -6.21
N GLY A 740 23.41 8.25 -6.10
CA GLY A 740 23.43 8.96 -4.82
C GLY A 740 22.13 8.77 -4.04
N SER A 741 20.97 8.83 -4.71
CA SER A 741 19.67 8.53 -4.09
C SER A 741 19.54 7.09 -3.59
N CYS A 742 20.14 6.12 -4.32
CA CYS A 742 20.16 4.72 -3.87
C CYS A 742 21.03 4.57 -2.62
N GLN A 743 22.25 5.11 -2.65
CA GLN A 743 23.18 5.10 -1.52
C GLN A 743 22.61 5.81 -0.29
N ALA A 744 21.90 6.93 -0.48
CA ALA A 744 21.25 7.65 0.61
C ALA A 744 20.20 6.80 1.34
N LYS A 745 19.44 5.99 0.62
CA LYS A 745 18.43 5.09 1.21
C LYS A 745 19.10 3.95 2.00
N GLU A 746 20.16 3.36 1.45
CA GLU A 746 20.93 2.33 2.13
C GLU A 746 21.65 2.89 3.37
N LEU A 747 22.26 4.06 3.26
CA LEU A 747 22.89 4.76 4.39
C LEU A 747 21.87 5.08 5.49
N HIS A 748 20.70 5.56 5.12
CA HIS A 748 19.62 5.85 6.07
C HIS A 748 19.25 4.62 6.88
N ASP A 749 18.95 3.49 6.22
CA ASP A 749 18.60 2.23 6.89
C ASP A 749 19.74 1.70 7.77
N HIS A 750 21.00 1.84 7.31
CA HIS A 750 22.17 1.42 8.06
C HIS A 750 22.33 2.28 9.32
N LEU A 751 22.23 3.60 9.20
CA LEU A 751 22.29 4.51 10.34
C LEU A 751 21.15 4.29 11.33
N GLU A 752 19.91 4.10 10.88
CA GLU A 752 18.78 3.75 11.77
C GLU A 752 19.05 2.47 12.56
N SER A 753 19.64 1.46 11.91
CA SER A 753 19.98 0.19 12.58
C SER A 753 21.08 0.35 13.63
N VAL A 754 22.16 1.05 13.28
CA VAL A 754 23.34 1.18 14.16
C VAL A 754 23.07 2.14 15.30
N LEU A 755 22.26 3.17 15.08
CA LEU A 755 21.92 4.21 16.07
C LEU A 755 20.58 3.95 16.79
N ALA A 756 20.01 2.76 16.68
CA ALA A 756 18.68 2.43 17.23
C ALA A 756 18.54 2.68 18.73
N ASN A 757 19.64 2.59 19.49
CA ASN A 757 19.68 2.79 20.93
C ASN A 757 20.19 4.18 21.34
N GLU A 758 20.55 5.02 20.37
CA GLU A 758 21.04 6.38 20.62
C GLU A 758 19.90 7.41 20.60
N PRO A 759 20.00 8.49 21.40
CA PRO A 759 18.95 9.52 21.45
C PRO A 759 19.03 10.47 20.25
N VAL A 760 19.04 9.90 19.04
CA VAL A 760 19.16 10.63 17.78
C VAL A 760 18.06 10.23 16.80
N THR A 761 17.89 11.04 15.77
CA THR A 761 16.98 10.79 14.66
C THR A 761 17.75 10.88 13.36
N VAL A 762 17.61 9.86 12.52
CA VAL A 762 18.13 9.87 11.14
C VAL A 762 17.03 10.41 10.22
N LYS A 763 17.34 11.42 9.42
CA LYS A 763 16.40 12.00 8.46
C LYS A 763 17.01 12.07 7.07
N ALA A 764 16.26 11.61 6.05
CA ALA A 764 16.59 11.87 4.67
C ALA A 764 15.92 13.17 4.21
N GLY A 765 16.72 14.08 3.65
CA GLY A 765 16.26 15.30 3.02
C GLY A 765 16.45 15.28 1.50
N LEU A 766 16.32 16.42 0.86
CA LEU A 766 16.64 16.57 -0.55
C LEU A 766 18.17 16.51 -0.71
N ASN A 767 18.65 15.51 -1.44
CA ASN A 767 20.08 15.26 -1.70
C ASN A 767 20.97 15.06 -0.45
N HIS A 768 20.42 14.74 0.73
CA HIS A 768 21.22 14.48 1.92
C HIS A 768 20.57 13.52 2.93
N VAL A 769 21.39 12.92 3.77
CA VAL A 769 21.00 12.18 4.96
C VAL A 769 21.61 12.87 6.19
N GLU A 770 20.80 13.22 7.18
CA GLU A 770 21.20 13.93 8.38
C GLU A 770 20.92 13.09 9.64
N VAL A 771 21.86 13.06 10.56
CA VAL A 771 21.68 12.55 11.92
C VAL A 771 21.74 13.70 12.89
N LYS A 772 20.73 13.83 13.75
CA LYS A 772 20.61 14.91 14.74
C LYS A 772 19.96 14.42 16.03
N PRO A 773 20.14 15.13 17.16
CA PRO A 773 19.51 14.76 18.42
C PRO A 773 17.99 14.68 18.33
N GLN A 774 17.41 13.70 19.03
CA GLN A 774 15.96 13.53 19.10
C GLN A 774 15.29 14.76 19.74
N GLY A 775 14.11 15.15 19.20
CA GLY A 775 13.34 16.30 19.69
C GLY A 775 13.78 17.64 19.12
N VAL A 776 14.90 17.71 18.38
CA VAL A 776 15.33 18.96 17.70
C VAL A 776 14.54 19.12 16.40
N SER A 777 13.73 20.16 16.33
CA SER A 777 12.96 20.53 15.15
C SER A 777 12.70 22.04 15.11
N LYS A 778 12.41 22.57 13.92
CA LYS A 778 12.05 23.99 13.78
C LYS A 778 10.80 24.36 14.58
N GLY A 779 9.89 23.38 14.83
CA GLY A 779 8.73 23.55 15.71
C GLY A 779 9.11 23.86 17.18
N LEU A 780 10.28 23.40 17.64
CA LEU A 780 10.77 23.71 18.97
C LEU A 780 11.06 25.21 19.13
N VAL A 781 11.58 25.84 18.07
CA VAL A 781 11.78 27.33 18.06
C VAL A 781 10.47 28.04 18.27
N ALA A 782 9.45 27.67 17.51
CA ALA A 782 8.12 28.28 17.64
C ALA A 782 7.55 28.10 19.06
N LYS A 783 7.68 26.92 19.65
CA LYS A 783 7.26 26.65 21.04
C LYS A 783 8.03 27.53 22.05
N ARG A 784 9.35 27.61 21.91
CA ARG A 784 10.20 28.40 22.82
C ARG A 784 9.87 29.89 22.76
N LEU A 785 9.67 30.42 21.54
CA LEU A 785 9.30 31.81 21.32
C LEU A 785 7.92 32.14 21.91
N LEU A 786 6.93 31.28 21.70
CA LEU A 786 5.61 31.45 22.33
C LEU A 786 5.69 31.41 23.85
N SER A 787 6.59 30.58 24.44
CA SER A 787 6.82 30.56 25.89
C SER A 787 7.44 31.88 26.40
N ILE A 788 8.47 32.36 25.70
CA ILE A 788 9.14 33.65 26.08
C ILE A 788 8.15 34.81 26.03
N ILE A 789 7.31 34.87 25.01
CA ILE A 789 6.34 35.94 24.86
C ILE A 789 5.26 35.85 25.95
N ARG A 790 4.82 34.65 26.29
CA ARG A 790 3.89 34.42 27.39
C ARG A 790 4.48 34.77 28.75
N GLU A 791 5.76 34.49 29.01
CA GLU A 791 6.47 34.88 30.22
C GLU A 791 6.50 36.41 30.39
N ASN A 792 6.54 37.14 29.27
CA ASN A 792 6.49 38.59 29.25
C ASN A 792 5.05 39.16 29.27
N SER A 793 4.03 38.33 29.50
CA SER A 793 2.61 38.71 29.54
C SER A 793 2.11 39.39 28.24
N LEU A 794 2.76 39.13 27.12
CA LEU A 794 2.35 39.58 25.80
C LEU A 794 1.60 38.45 25.10
N LEU A 795 0.53 38.78 24.38
CA LEU A 795 -0.18 37.84 23.52
C LEU A 795 -0.04 38.32 22.08
N PRO A 796 0.59 37.53 21.20
CA PRO A 796 0.71 37.90 19.80
C PRO A 796 -0.66 38.01 19.14
N ASP A 797 -0.87 39.06 18.38
CA ASP A 797 -2.07 39.31 17.57
C ASP A 797 -1.85 39.09 16.07
N PHE A 798 -0.58 38.85 15.67
CA PHE A 798 -0.21 38.46 14.30
C PHE A 798 0.91 37.43 14.30
N VAL A 799 0.74 36.34 13.54
CA VAL A 799 1.78 35.35 13.37
C VAL A 799 1.91 35.00 11.87
N LEU A 800 3.10 35.24 11.32
CA LEU A 800 3.48 34.81 9.96
C LEU A 800 4.59 33.76 10.07
N CYS A 801 4.35 32.60 9.49
CA CYS A 801 5.31 31.51 9.45
C CYS A 801 5.47 31.04 8.00
N ILE A 802 6.67 31.08 7.43
CA ILE A 802 6.94 30.69 6.05
C ILE A 802 8.08 29.69 5.99
N GLY A 803 7.91 28.60 5.21
CA GLY A 803 8.91 27.57 4.98
C GLY A 803 8.63 26.74 3.75
N ASP A 804 9.62 25.98 3.25
CA ASP A 804 9.50 25.27 1.98
C ASP A 804 9.63 23.73 2.09
N ASP A 805 10.09 23.19 3.22
CA ASP A 805 10.39 21.78 3.31
C ASP A 805 9.64 21.05 4.45
N ARG A 806 9.90 19.74 4.58
CA ARG A 806 9.31 18.92 5.63
C ARG A 806 9.70 19.32 7.04
N SER A 807 10.81 20.02 7.21
CA SER A 807 11.26 20.48 8.53
C SER A 807 10.42 21.65 9.04
N ASP A 808 9.76 22.37 8.14
CA ASP A 808 8.89 23.51 8.44
C ASP A 808 7.48 23.08 8.85
N GLU A 809 7.04 21.87 8.45
CA GLU A 809 5.74 21.32 8.83
C GLU A 809 5.55 21.27 10.35
N ASP A 810 6.63 21.04 11.09
CA ASP A 810 6.63 21.07 12.55
C ASP A 810 6.34 22.49 13.09
N MET A 811 6.82 23.56 12.43
CA MET A 811 6.48 24.94 12.80
C MET A 811 5.02 25.25 12.51
N PHE A 812 4.53 24.86 11.34
CA PHE A 812 3.13 25.08 10.96
C PHE A 812 2.16 24.41 11.93
N GLU A 813 2.47 23.18 12.36
CA GLU A 813 1.68 22.45 13.35
C GLU A 813 1.64 23.17 14.70
N VAL A 814 2.81 23.57 15.20
CA VAL A 814 2.91 24.26 16.50
C VAL A 814 2.12 25.57 16.49
N ILE A 815 2.26 26.38 15.46
CA ILE A 815 1.56 27.66 15.34
C ILE A 815 0.04 27.46 15.19
N THR A 816 -0.38 26.47 14.42
CA THR A 816 -1.81 26.16 14.25
C THR A 816 -2.43 25.66 15.55
N THR A 817 -1.70 24.82 16.32
CA THR A 817 -2.14 24.33 17.62
C THR A 817 -2.19 25.45 18.65
N ALA A 818 -1.19 26.37 18.68
CA ALA A 818 -1.15 27.50 19.57
C ALA A 818 -2.36 28.45 19.41
N ALA A 819 -2.87 28.55 18.18
CA ALA A 819 -4.10 29.31 17.92
C ALA A 819 -5.34 28.66 18.54
N GLN A 820 -5.34 27.35 18.70
CA GLN A 820 -6.45 26.58 19.34
C GLN A 820 -6.33 26.56 20.86
N ASP A 821 -5.11 26.60 21.40
CA ASP A 821 -4.81 26.45 22.83
C ASP A 821 -4.80 27.78 23.60
N ASN A 822 -5.35 28.88 23.07
CA ASN A 822 -5.36 30.22 23.66
C ASN A 822 -3.96 30.73 24.02
N CYS A 823 -2.93 30.37 23.31
CA CYS A 823 -1.58 30.89 23.46
C CYS A 823 -1.37 32.22 22.68
N LEU A 824 -2.34 32.62 21.88
CA LEU A 824 -2.38 33.84 21.09
C LEU A 824 -3.55 34.71 21.54
N SER A 825 -3.58 35.96 21.07
CA SER A 825 -4.73 36.85 21.27
C SER A 825 -6.01 36.19 20.69
N PRO A 826 -7.19 36.40 21.31
CA PRO A 826 -8.45 35.88 20.76
C PRO A 826 -8.73 36.29 19.30
N ASP A 827 -8.25 37.48 18.91
CA ASP A 827 -8.40 38.01 17.55
C ASP A 827 -7.12 37.86 16.71
N ALA A 828 -6.23 36.94 17.07
CA ALA A 828 -4.95 36.79 16.38
C ALA A 828 -5.12 36.29 14.95
N GLU A 829 -4.44 36.94 14.02
CA GLU A 829 -4.35 36.55 12.60
C GLU A 829 -3.13 35.64 12.37
N VAL A 830 -3.37 34.41 11.94
CA VAL A 830 -2.32 33.38 11.76
C VAL A 830 -2.16 32.99 10.31
N PHE A 831 -0.97 33.22 9.78
CA PHE A 831 -0.59 32.94 8.39
C PHE A 831 0.55 31.92 8.36
N ALA A 832 0.21 30.61 8.31
CA ALA A 832 1.16 29.55 8.00
C ALA A 832 1.18 29.33 6.49
N CYS A 833 2.33 29.58 5.85
CA CYS A 833 2.49 29.62 4.41
C CYS A 833 3.65 28.73 3.94
N THR A 834 3.39 27.84 2.99
CA THR A 834 4.42 27.03 2.35
C THR A 834 4.81 27.56 0.98
N VAL A 835 6.04 27.26 0.53
CA VAL A 835 6.51 27.57 -0.82
C VAL A 835 6.10 26.46 -1.78
N GLY A 836 5.40 26.83 -2.82
CA GLY A 836 4.87 25.90 -3.83
C GLY A 836 3.57 25.23 -3.42
N ARG A 837 2.83 24.80 -4.41
CA ARG A 837 1.54 24.14 -4.26
C ARG A 837 1.75 22.65 -3.99
N LYS A 838 1.86 22.26 -2.74
CA LYS A 838 2.12 20.89 -2.29
C LYS A 838 1.32 20.55 -1.03
N PRO A 839 1.14 19.27 -0.70
CA PRO A 839 0.55 18.87 0.57
C PRO A 839 1.36 19.46 1.74
N SER A 840 0.68 20.17 2.64
CA SER A 840 1.29 20.84 3.79
C SER A 840 0.26 21.02 4.90
N LYS A 841 0.74 21.17 6.15
CA LYS A 841 -0.05 21.59 7.31
C LYS A 841 -0.30 23.12 7.30
N ALA A 842 0.40 23.85 6.43
CA ALA A 842 0.15 25.28 6.20
C ALA A 842 -1.23 25.48 5.57
N LYS A 843 -1.90 26.59 5.93
CA LYS A 843 -3.18 26.98 5.32
C LYS A 843 -3.02 27.73 4.00
N TYR A 844 -1.84 28.32 3.77
CA TYR A 844 -1.56 29.14 2.62
C TYR A 844 -0.34 28.66 1.85
N TYR A 845 -0.25 29.05 0.59
CA TYR A 845 0.95 28.89 -0.24
C TYR A 845 1.28 30.14 -1.04
N LEU A 846 2.55 30.28 -1.38
CA LEU A 846 3.07 31.19 -2.40
C LEU A 846 3.79 30.35 -3.46
N ASP A 847 3.82 30.81 -4.71
CA ASP A 847 4.26 29.97 -5.82
C ASP A 847 5.78 29.73 -5.78
N ASP A 848 6.56 30.75 -5.46
CA ASP A 848 8.02 30.69 -5.48
C ASP A 848 8.69 31.59 -4.42
N PRO A 849 10.01 31.43 -4.19
CA PRO A 849 10.76 32.29 -3.27
C PRO A 849 10.77 33.77 -3.65
N ALA A 850 10.59 34.12 -4.92
CA ALA A 850 10.55 35.50 -5.35
C ALA A 850 9.26 36.20 -4.88
N ASP A 851 8.13 35.47 -4.83
CA ASP A 851 6.88 35.95 -4.24
C ASP A 851 7.05 36.25 -2.77
N ILE A 852 7.80 35.40 -2.05
CA ILE A 852 8.07 35.59 -0.62
C ILE A 852 8.92 36.83 -0.39
N VAL A 853 10.00 37.00 -1.14
CA VAL A 853 10.86 38.19 -1.05
C VAL A 853 10.06 39.46 -1.34
N ARG A 854 9.15 39.44 -2.34
CA ARG A 854 8.25 40.57 -2.61
C ARG A 854 7.29 40.86 -1.45
N LEU A 855 6.73 39.82 -0.86
CA LEU A 855 5.84 39.90 0.30
C LEU A 855 6.56 40.57 1.49
N ILE A 856 7.71 40.00 1.86
CA ILE A 856 8.49 40.52 3.00
C ILE A 856 8.98 41.95 2.76
N GLN A 857 9.38 42.27 1.51
CA GLN A 857 9.70 43.68 1.13
C GLN A 857 8.49 44.58 1.28
N GLY A 858 7.30 44.12 0.89
CA GLY A 858 6.05 44.85 1.11
C GLY A 858 5.77 45.15 2.59
N LEU A 859 5.96 44.16 3.46
CA LEU A 859 5.81 44.35 4.92
C LEU A 859 6.86 45.33 5.49
N ALA A 860 8.13 45.20 5.03
CA ALA A 860 9.19 46.12 5.43
C ALA A 860 8.86 47.58 5.05
N ASN A 861 8.38 47.79 3.82
CA ASN A 861 7.97 49.14 3.39
C ASN A 861 6.80 49.69 4.23
N VAL A 862 5.82 48.86 4.55
CA VAL A 862 4.70 49.25 5.43
C VAL A 862 5.18 49.58 6.84
N SER A 863 6.15 48.79 7.36
CA SER A 863 6.77 49.06 8.66
C SER A 863 7.45 50.44 8.68
N ASP A 864 8.23 50.75 7.65
CA ASP A 864 8.92 52.03 7.50
C ASP A 864 7.93 53.24 7.36
N GLU A 865 6.81 53.03 6.62
CA GLU A 865 5.71 54.01 6.53
C GLU A 865 5.07 54.30 7.91
N MET A 866 4.81 53.24 8.70
CA MET A 866 4.21 53.38 10.03
C MET A 866 5.13 54.10 11.00
N HIS A 867 6.43 53.90 10.91
CA HIS A 867 7.44 54.62 11.71
C HIS A 867 7.60 56.07 11.30
N SER A 868 7.53 56.39 10.01
CA SER A 868 7.64 57.79 9.52
C SER A 868 6.42 58.66 9.82
N THR A 869 5.27 58.04 10.14
CA THR A 869 4.02 58.75 10.50
C THR A 869 3.84 58.96 12.02
N MET A 870 4.70 58.39 12.87
CA MET A 870 4.72 58.69 14.30
C MET A 870 5.45 60.01 14.53
N PRO A 871 4.81 61.03 15.18
CA PRO A 871 5.46 62.29 15.49
C PRO A 871 6.67 61.99 16.40
N THR A 872 7.81 62.59 16.05
CA THR A 872 9.01 62.50 16.88
C THR A 872 8.72 63.13 18.26
N PRO A 873 9.28 62.65 19.38
CA PRO A 873 9.04 63.20 20.74
C PRO A 873 9.43 64.64 20.90
N VAL A 874 10.09 65.28 19.88
CA VAL A 874 10.49 66.71 19.90
C VAL A 874 9.32 67.64 19.59
N ASP A 875 8.32 67.21 18.84
CA ASP A 875 7.17 68.00 18.43
C ASP A 875 6.07 68.09 19.52
N ALA A 876 6.10 67.20 20.52
CA ALA A 876 5.14 67.27 21.65
C ALA A 876 5.50 68.28 22.73
N ALA A 877 6.75 68.78 22.75
CA ALA A 877 7.18 69.83 23.70
C ALA A 877 6.82 71.22 23.25
N ASP A 878 6.62 71.48 21.96
CA ASP A 878 6.31 72.83 21.44
C ASP A 878 4.82 73.12 21.39
N THR A 879 3.94 72.16 21.62
CA THR A 879 2.49 72.33 21.65
C THR A 879 1.91 72.60 23.06
N ALA A 880 2.76 72.42 24.12
CA ALA A 880 2.37 72.70 25.51
C ALA A 880 2.74 74.11 25.99
N LEU A 881 3.32 74.92 25.08
CA LEU A 881 3.73 76.29 25.37
C LEU A 881 3.04 77.35 24.47
N ARG A 882 1.84 77.00 23.97
CA ARG A 882 0.95 78.01 23.35
C ARG A 882 -0.44 77.93 23.95
#